data_05f0e77cd83f050f40f90d63ff6f47f1
#
_entry.id   05f0e77cd83f050f40f90d63ff6f47f1
#
_cell.length_a   1.000
_cell.length_b   1.000
_cell.length_c   1.000
_cell.angle_alpha   90.00
_cell.angle_beta   90.00
_cell.angle_gamma   90.00
#
_symmetry.space_group_name_H-M   'P 1'
#
loop_
_entity.id
_entity.type
_entity.pdbx_description
1 polymer ?
#
loop_
_entity_poly.entity_id
_entity_poly.type
_entity_poly.pdbx_seq_one_letter_code
_entity_poly.pdbx_strand_id
1 'polypeptide(L)'
;EHTVEITARGLYSNSGQGLHRFHDPVDGATYLYTHFEPSDARRAWPVMEQPDIKTRFSLEVRHPRGWTVMSNTRPQAGGSSPQAATGTECGCETTSFAASRPLPSYLTALAAGPWHRVTGQWTSPSRPGLTIPLSWSCRASLAEHLDAAELLDLTRAGLDLYDRAYAYGFPWDSYDSVIVPEYNLGAMENPGCVTFNEELYLFRGPVTRAQRAGRANTILHEMCHMWFGDLVTPTWWEDTWLKESFADHQGTWAEAEAAGYTEAWVSFASTRKAWAYLEDSRPATTHPIVARVDDVEAARQAFDGITYAKGAAVLKQLVAHVGQEAFFKASGLLFERRAYGNASLDDFLHVLSQVSGRDMHDWARAWLHTAGPSVITDELVVHEGRIASLTLQQEGSDPVSGWSVLRPHTLVVGLYSFDGDGALVRTHRLPVVLEAASLDVVEAVGLPAPDLVIVNDEDLTYAVVRPDETSLSCLTGSLGSLHDPMARSLAWSMLHNLVRDAVIDAALFVQAVLVHADDDTEPSTLTVLLNQALRVTCRYADPHTRSVFLERLVADDSTGPSTEGEPATVSGGWGRLRAAAPGSDAQIVRARAWLEAAGQARLLGEAGSAQVAARAREILDGALPGLELDADMRWRALTALARLDAVSANELEAQRKADPTASGITHHLQASSSMPHQDLKAEVFERLLSDTTLSNDHIDALVAGFAVDAHRELTASFTPRYLREIQGLWAGRGQEIATRLVVGLFPACGDEVDAQAVEDWLATHPDAPTALRRLVLKSLDDLRRALTARRTGSVVL
;
A
#
# COMPACT_ATOMS: atom_id res chain seq x y z
N GLU A 1 43.84 3.20 -15.97
CA GLU A 1 43.21 2.62 -14.76
C GLU A 1 43.77 3.34 -13.54
N HIS A 2 42.89 3.68 -12.60
CA HIS A 2 43.25 4.32 -11.33
C HIS A 2 42.67 3.45 -10.20
N THR A 3 43.46 3.26 -9.15
CA THR A 3 43.01 2.63 -7.91
C THR A 3 42.91 3.71 -6.84
N VAL A 4 41.77 3.77 -6.15
CA VAL A 4 41.54 4.66 -5.01
C VAL A 4 41.29 3.78 -3.80
N GLU A 5 42.01 4.06 -2.71
CA GLU A 5 41.82 3.43 -1.42
C GLU A 5 41.20 4.44 -0.46
N ILE A 6 40.05 4.09 0.14
CA ILE A 6 39.33 4.95 1.11
C ILE A 6 39.15 4.16 2.39
N THR A 7 39.64 4.69 3.48
CA THR A 7 39.34 4.20 4.83
C THR A 7 38.35 5.14 5.49
N ALA A 8 37.19 4.60 5.87
CA ALA A 8 36.14 5.40 6.49
C ALA A 8 35.55 4.68 7.70
N ARG A 9 34.92 5.45 8.57
CA ARG A 9 34.11 4.94 9.68
C ARG A 9 32.69 5.47 9.53
N GLY A 10 31.75 4.55 9.30
CA GLY A 10 30.33 4.87 9.21
C GLY A 10 29.63 4.81 10.57
N LEU A 11 28.45 5.42 10.64
CA LEU A 11 27.51 5.30 11.74
C LEU A 11 26.38 4.35 11.35
N TYR A 12 25.95 3.50 12.28
CA TYR A 12 24.73 2.71 12.10
C TYR A 12 23.50 3.60 12.10
N SER A 13 22.52 3.26 11.31
CA SER A 13 21.20 3.89 11.29
C SER A 13 20.23 3.20 12.26
N ASN A 14 19.23 3.94 12.72
CA ASN A 14 18.03 3.46 13.40
C ASN A 14 16.74 3.91 12.70
N SER A 15 16.83 4.34 11.45
CA SER A 15 15.73 4.89 10.66
C SER A 15 15.32 3.99 9.49
N GLY A 16 15.80 2.74 9.44
CA GLY A 16 15.56 1.82 8.33
C GLY A 16 16.36 2.13 7.06
N GLN A 17 17.16 3.20 7.01
CA GLN A 17 17.96 3.63 5.85
C GLN A 17 19.45 3.33 6.04
N GLY A 18 20.18 3.15 4.96
CA GLY A 18 21.62 2.89 5.01
C GLY A 18 21.92 1.52 5.62
N LEU A 19 22.93 1.42 6.49
CA LEU A 19 23.20 0.22 7.30
C LEU A 19 22.50 0.36 8.64
N HIS A 20 21.34 -0.29 8.74
CA HIS A 20 20.49 -0.28 9.93
C HIS A 20 21.00 -1.27 10.97
N ARG A 21 20.92 -0.89 12.25
CA ARG A 21 21.24 -1.75 13.39
C ARG A 21 20.04 -1.85 14.32
N PHE A 22 19.58 -3.08 14.48
CA PHE A 22 18.53 -3.43 15.41
C PHE A 22 19.08 -4.24 16.59
N HIS A 23 18.56 -3.99 17.79
CA HIS A 23 18.89 -4.75 19.00
C HIS A 23 17.62 -5.43 19.51
N ASP A 24 17.60 -6.77 19.43
CA ASP A 24 16.42 -7.53 19.79
C ASP A 24 16.19 -7.52 21.31
N PRO A 25 15.05 -7.01 21.79
CA PRO A 25 14.77 -6.96 23.22
C PRO A 25 14.53 -8.33 23.86
N VAL A 26 14.26 -9.37 23.08
CA VAL A 26 13.94 -10.73 23.56
C VAL A 26 15.21 -11.52 23.88
N ASP A 27 16.15 -11.57 22.93
CA ASP A 27 17.37 -12.39 23.06
C ASP A 27 18.65 -11.57 23.24
N GLY A 28 18.56 -10.24 23.17
CA GLY A 28 19.68 -9.31 23.27
C GLY A 28 20.63 -9.36 22.07
N ALA A 29 20.29 -10.06 21.00
CA ALA A 29 21.10 -10.16 19.81
C ALA A 29 21.05 -8.87 18.97
N THR A 30 22.11 -8.67 18.16
CA THR A 30 22.19 -7.56 17.21
C THR A 30 22.04 -8.08 15.81
N TYR A 31 21.19 -7.41 15.03
CA TYR A 31 20.92 -7.66 13.63
C TYR A 31 21.24 -6.42 12.81
N LEU A 32 21.89 -6.62 11.66
CA LEU A 32 22.23 -5.57 10.70
C LEU A 32 21.61 -5.91 9.36
N TYR A 33 21.11 -4.90 8.67
CA TYR A 33 20.70 -4.98 7.28
C TYR A 33 20.90 -3.66 6.57
N THR A 34 20.96 -3.69 5.24
CA THR A 34 21.06 -2.50 4.41
C THR A 34 19.75 -2.21 3.69
N HIS A 35 19.47 -0.90 3.52
CA HIS A 35 18.47 -0.40 2.59
C HIS A 35 19.02 0.87 1.95
N PHE A 36 19.21 0.85 0.63
CA PHE A 36 19.95 1.87 -0.06
C PHE A 36 19.19 2.63 -1.14
N GLU A 37 18.00 2.20 -1.50
CA GLU A 37 17.22 2.88 -2.52
C GLU A 37 16.65 4.22 -2.02
N PRO A 38 16.67 5.24 -2.86
CA PRO A 38 17.32 5.35 -4.16
C PRO A 38 18.83 5.69 -4.06
N SER A 39 19.34 6.18 -2.92
CA SER A 39 20.69 6.77 -2.85
C SER A 39 21.30 6.75 -1.46
N ASP A 40 21.11 5.68 -0.67
CA ASP A 40 21.63 5.58 0.70
C ASP A 40 22.85 4.64 0.85
N ALA A 41 23.36 4.07 -0.25
CA ALA A 41 24.61 3.28 -0.22
C ALA A 41 25.82 4.12 0.27
N ARG A 42 25.86 5.41 -0.04
CA ARG A 42 26.87 6.37 0.45
C ARG A 42 26.88 6.54 1.98
N ARG A 43 25.82 6.09 2.69
CA ARG A 43 25.80 6.07 4.17
C ARG A 43 26.63 4.91 4.74
N ALA A 44 26.87 3.87 3.93
CA ALA A 44 27.62 2.67 4.34
C ALA A 44 29.03 2.66 3.77
N TRP A 45 29.20 3.00 2.50
CA TRP A 45 30.51 3.03 1.82
C TRP A 45 30.57 4.08 0.70
N PRO A 46 31.78 4.50 0.30
CA PRO A 46 31.96 5.45 -0.81
C PRO A 46 31.57 4.82 -2.14
N VAL A 47 30.58 5.38 -2.82
CA VAL A 47 30.08 4.91 -4.12
C VAL A 47 29.60 6.08 -4.97
N MET A 48 29.39 5.83 -6.25
CA MET A 48 28.68 6.72 -7.18
C MET A 48 27.24 6.26 -7.27
N GLU A 49 26.29 7.08 -6.83
CA GLU A 49 24.86 6.71 -6.73
C GLU A 49 24.07 7.21 -7.93
N GLN A 50 24.35 6.60 -9.08
CA GLN A 50 23.54 6.73 -10.29
C GLN A 50 23.18 5.34 -10.80
N PRO A 51 21.89 5.09 -11.19
CA PRO A 51 21.45 3.75 -11.57
C PRO A 51 22.11 3.25 -12.86
N ASP A 52 22.59 4.14 -13.74
CA ASP A 52 23.32 3.81 -14.97
C ASP A 52 24.82 3.51 -14.73
N ILE A 53 25.35 3.83 -13.56
CA ILE A 53 26.72 3.50 -13.17
C ILE A 53 26.73 2.12 -12.50
N LYS A 54 26.62 1.07 -13.31
CA LYS A 54 26.73 -0.30 -12.83
C LYS A 54 28.18 -0.73 -12.66
N THR A 55 28.46 -1.42 -11.56
CA THR A 55 29.79 -1.96 -11.29
C THR A 55 29.70 -3.34 -10.62
N ARG A 56 30.87 -4.00 -10.48
CA ARG A 56 30.98 -5.26 -9.76
C ARG A 56 31.45 -4.98 -8.34
N PHE A 57 30.73 -5.49 -7.36
CA PHE A 57 31.03 -5.37 -5.95
C PHE A 57 31.63 -6.69 -5.45
N SER A 58 32.75 -6.63 -4.75
CA SER A 58 33.33 -7.72 -3.96
C SER A 58 33.30 -7.30 -2.50
N LEU A 59 32.71 -8.10 -1.65
CA LEU A 59 32.55 -7.77 -0.25
C LEU A 59 33.34 -8.74 0.62
N GLU A 60 34.02 -8.22 1.61
CA GLU A 60 34.63 -8.98 2.68
C GLU A 60 34.17 -8.39 4.02
N VAL A 61 33.51 -9.22 4.83
CA VAL A 61 32.89 -8.78 6.07
C VAL A 61 33.53 -9.49 7.25
N ARG A 62 34.12 -8.72 8.16
CA ARG A 62 34.59 -9.22 9.46
C ARG A 62 33.51 -9.05 10.50
N HIS A 63 33.07 -10.14 11.12
CA HIS A 63 31.92 -10.17 12.00
C HIS A 63 32.15 -11.08 13.24
N PRO A 64 31.33 -10.97 14.30
CA PRO A 64 31.37 -11.91 15.42
C PRO A 64 31.18 -13.37 14.97
N ARG A 65 31.82 -14.30 15.67
CA ARG A 65 31.64 -15.74 15.43
C ARG A 65 30.18 -16.15 15.62
N GLY A 66 29.71 -17.01 14.72
CA GLY A 66 28.35 -17.55 14.75
C GLY A 66 27.30 -16.63 14.10
N TRP A 67 27.71 -15.48 13.54
CA TRP A 67 26.82 -14.70 12.70
C TRP A 67 26.70 -15.28 11.29
N THR A 68 25.52 -15.26 10.75
CA THR A 68 25.26 -15.48 9.32
C THR A 68 25.37 -14.15 8.60
N VAL A 69 26.13 -14.12 7.51
CA VAL A 69 26.26 -12.94 6.64
C VAL A 69 25.75 -13.29 5.25
N MET A 70 24.85 -12.47 4.74
CA MET A 70 24.23 -12.59 3.41
C MET A 70 24.47 -11.31 2.61
N SER A 71 24.63 -11.44 1.30
CA SER A 71 24.87 -10.35 0.37
C SER A 71 24.43 -10.76 -1.04
N ASN A 72 24.69 -9.93 -2.04
CA ASN A 72 24.27 -10.13 -3.43
C ASN A 72 24.84 -11.39 -4.12
N THR A 73 25.88 -12.01 -3.55
CA THR A 73 26.48 -13.24 -4.07
C THR A 73 26.69 -14.24 -2.95
N ARG A 74 27.03 -15.47 -3.31
CA ARG A 74 27.29 -16.52 -2.34
C ARG A 74 28.64 -16.33 -1.66
N PRO A 75 28.77 -16.70 -0.37
CA PRO A 75 30.07 -16.78 0.28
C PRO A 75 31.00 -17.74 -0.47
N GLN A 76 32.25 -17.35 -0.61
CA GLN A 76 33.30 -18.19 -1.25
C GLN A 76 33.61 -19.41 -0.37
N ALA A 77 33.73 -20.59 -0.96
CA ALA A 77 34.15 -21.79 -0.26
C ALA A 77 35.58 -21.63 0.26
N GLY A 78 35.81 -21.76 1.55
CA GLY A 78 37.10 -21.57 2.20
C GLY A 78 37.39 -20.16 2.71
N GLY A 79 36.46 -19.22 2.50
CA GLY A 79 36.60 -17.83 2.96
C GLY A 79 36.33 -17.59 4.46
N SER A 80 35.92 -18.59 5.23
CA SER A 80 35.93 -18.53 6.68
C SER A 80 37.29 -19.03 7.20
N SER A 81 38.32 -18.25 7.03
CA SER A 81 39.61 -18.53 7.69
C SER A 81 39.59 -17.94 9.09
N PRO A 82 39.78 -18.72 10.15
CA PRO A 82 40.11 -18.16 11.44
C PRO A 82 41.55 -17.62 11.32
N GLN A 83 41.68 -16.39 10.82
CA GLN A 83 42.96 -15.71 10.97
C GLN A 83 43.23 -15.52 12.45
N ALA A 84 44.24 -16.20 12.96
CA ALA A 84 44.75 -15.96 14.28
C ALA A 84 45.10 -14.45 14.38
N ALA A 85 44.23 -13.68 14.99
CA ALA A 85 44.50 -12.28 15.28
C ALA A 85 45.67 -12.21 16.25
N THR A 86 46.78 -11.71 15.76
CA THR A 86 47.88 -11.23 16.60
C THR A 86 47.36 -10.02 17.37
N GLY A 87 46.85 -10.26 18.60
CA GLY A 87 46.62 -9.24 19.61
C GLY A 87 45.30 -8.51 19.49
N THR A 88 44.25 -9.02 20.08
CA THR A 88 43.13 -8.51 20.84
C THR A 88 41.90 -9.42 20.72
N GLU A 89 41.27 -9.71 21.81
CA GLU A 89 40.31 -10.75 22.15
C GLU A 89 38.90 -10.54 21.56
N CYS A 90 38.72 -10.47 20.23
CA CYS A 90 37.38 -10.74 19.73
C CYS A 90 37.40 -12.02 18.90
N GLY A 91 36.54 -12.99 19.21
CA GLY A 91 36.33 -14.20 18.40
C GLY A 91 35.60 -13.84 17.09
N CYS A 92 36.31 -13.13 16.19
CA CYS A 92 35.75 -12.67 14.91
C CYS A 92 36.05 -13.67 13.81
N GLU A 93 35.16 -13.76 12.83
CA GLU A 93 35.27 -14.51 11.57
C GLU A 93 35.22 -13.52 10.40
N THR A 94 35.71 -13.95 9.26
CA THR A 94 35.63 -13.17 8.02
C THR A 94 34.89 -14.00 6.97
N THR A 95 33.84 -13.41 6.37
CA THR A 95 33.13 -13.95 5.23
C THR A 95 33.47 -13.14 3.99
N SER A 96 33.98 -13.79 2.95
CA SER A 96 34.32 -13.18 1.66
C SER A 96 33.31 -13.62 0.60
N PHE A 97 32.87 -12.70 -0.24
CA PHE A 97 31.91 -12.91 -1.31
C PHE A 97 32.60 -12.82 -2.68
N ALA A 98 32.07 -13.58 -3.65
CA ALA A 98 32.51 -13.44 -5.04
C ALA A 98 32.11 -12.06 -5.58
N ALA A 99 32.80 -11.58 -6.62
CA ALA A 99 32.39 -10.36 -7.31
C ALA A 99 30.98 -10.53 -7.92
N SER A 100 30.13 -9.57 -7.69
CA SER A 100 28.76 -9.56 -8.24
C SER A 100 28.74 -9.46 -9.77
N ARG A 101 27.60 -9.75 -10.38
CA ARG A 101 27.29 -9.21 -11.71
C ARG A 101 27.27 -7.67 -11.62
N PRO A 102 27.32 -6.95 -12.75
CA PRO A 102 27.19 -5.50 -12.71
C PRO A 102 25.88 -5.07 -12.06
N LEU A 103 25.95 -4.28 -10.98
CA LEU A 103 24.82 -3.76 -10.22
C LEU A 103 24.95 -2.25 -10.04
N PRO A 104 23.87 -1.48 -10.00
CA PRO A 104 23.90 -0.13 -9.45
C PRO A 104 24.09 -0.19 -7.92
N SER A 105 24.58 0.90 -7.32
CA SER A 105 24.90 0.93 -5.88
C SER A 105 23.69 0.66 -4.97
N TYR A 106 22.50 1.10 -5.37
CA TYR A 106 21.29 0.95 -4.54
C TYR A 106 20.84 -0.51 -4.35
N LEU A 107 21.23 -1.42 -5.25
CA LEU A 107 20.96 -2.86 -5.15
C LEU A 107 22.01 -3.63 -4.35
N THR A 108 23.07 -2.98 -3.88
CA THR A 108 24.06 -3.67 -3.03
C THR A 108 23.46 -3.94 -1.65
N ALA A 109 23.69 -5.14 -1.13
CA ALA A 109 23.05 -5.56 0.10
C ALA A 109 24.01 -6.25 1.07
N LEU A 110 23.72 -6.09 2.35
CA LEU A 110 24.32 -6.81 3.47
C LEU A 110 23.28 -7.08 4.54
N ALA A 111 23.11 -8.33 4.94
CA ALA A 111 22.43 -8.71 6.15
C ALA A 111 23.38 -9.53 7.03
N ALA A 112 23.54 -9.15 8.31
CA ALA A 112 24.48 -9.81 9.22
C ALA A 112 23.90 -9.90 10.64
N GLY A 113 24.00 -11.08 11.24
CA GLY A 113 23.47 -11.34 12.58
C GLY A 113 23.29 -12.85 12.84
N PRO A 114 22.81 -13.22 14.02
CA PRO A 114 22.51 -14.62 14.32
C PRO A 114 21.12 -15.03 13.74
N TRP A 115 20.95 -14.86 12.43
CA TRP A 115 19.71 -15.16 11.73
C TRP A 115 19.34 -16.64 11.81
N HIS A 116 18.07 -16.95 12.10
CA HIS A 116 17.49 -18.25 11.83
C HIS A 116 17.27 -18.40 10.33
N ARG A 117 17.80 -19.45 9.72
CA ARG A 117 17.79 -19.64 8.27
C ARG A 117 17.33 -21.03 7.87
N VAL A 118 16.37 -21.12 6.98
CA VAL A 118 15.89 -22.35 6.35
C VAL A 118 16.25 -22.29 4.87
N THR A 119 16.85 -23.37 4.36
CA THR A 119 17.38 -23.45 2.99
C THR A 119 16.58 -24.40 2.11
N GLY A 120 16.56 -24.13 0.84
CA GLY A 120 15.96 -24.92 -0.21
C GLY A 120 16.73 -24.83 -1.51
N GLN A 121 16.16 -25.32 -2.58
CA GLN A 121 16.66 -25.16 -3.93
C GLN A 121 15.52 -25.07 -4.94
N TRP A 122 15.79 -24.46 -6.08
CA TRP A 122 14.92 -24.44 -7.25
C TRP A 122 15.71 -24.87 -8.47
N THR A 123 15.09 -25.68 -9.35
CA THR A 123 15.65 -26.08 -10.63
C THR A 123 14.72 -25.60 -11.74
N SER A 124 15.26 -24.88 -12.71
CA SER A 124 14.52 -24.33 -13.81
C SER A 124 13.82 -25.43 -14.64
N PRO A 125 12.50 -25.31 -14.85
CA PRO A 125 11.76 -26.22 -15.72
C PRO A 125 12.06 -26.01 -17.20
N SER A 126 12.47 -24.81 -17.61
CA SER A 126 12.72 -24.43 -19.00
C SER A 126 14.19 -24.58 -19.42
N ARG A 127 15.13 -24.61 -18.48
CA ARG A 127 16.58 -24.61 -18.71
C ARG A 127 17.28 -25.78 -17.99
N PRO A 128 17.49 -26.92 -18.65
CA PRO A 128 18.17 -28.06 -18.06
C PRO A 128 19.55 -27.69 -17.50
N GLY A 129 19.79 -28.05 -16.22
CA GLY A 129 21.05 -27.81 -15.53
C GLY A 129 21.14 -26.48 -14.77
N LEU A 130 20.14 -25.58 -14.88
CA LEU A 130 20.06 -24.39 -14.03
C LEU A 130 19.41 -24.76 -12.70
N THR A 131 20.20 -24.79 -11.63
CA THR A 131 19.73 -24.99 -10.25
C THR A 131 20.32 -23.93 -9.37
N ILE A 132 19.49 -23.24 -8.58
CA ILE A 132 19.92 -22.22 -7.64
C ILE A 132 19.48 -22.56 -6.22
N PRO A 133 20.27 -22.20 -5.19
CA PRO A 133 19.85 -22.28 -3.81
C PRO A 133 18.86 -21.18 -3.49
N LEU A 134 17.96 -21.49 -2.55
CA LEU A 134 16.98 -20.59 -1.97
C LEU A 134 17.18 -20.55 -0.46
N SER A 135 16.84 -19.46 0.20
CA SER A 135 16.64 -19.45 1.65
C SER A 135 15.65 -18.42 2.10
N TRP A 136 15.05 -18.67 3.28
CA TRP A 136 14.30 -17.69 4.05
C TRP A 136 14.90 -17.56 5.43
N SER A 137 15.06 -16.33 5.89
CA SER A 137 15.68 -16.03 7.19
C SER A 137 14.86 -15.02 7.98
N CYS A 138 14.84 -15.17 9.31
CA CYS A 138 14.26 -14.19 10.23
C CYS A 138 15.13 -14.10 11.49
N ARG A 139 14.81 -13.18 12.41
CA ARG A 139 15.48 -13.12 13.72
C ARG A 139 15.30 -14.45 14.47
N ALA A 140 16.32 -14.87 15.23
CA ALA A 140 16.30 -16.15 15.94
C ALA A 140 15.15 -16.23 16.96
N SER A 141 14.80 -15.11 17.60
CA SER A 141 13.67 -15.01 18.54
C SER A 141 12.29 -15.26 17.92
N LEU A 142 12.19 -15.19 16.60
CA LEU A 142 10.94 -15.35 15.82
C LEU A 142 10.95 -16.62 14.94
N ALA A 143 11.91 -17.51 15.14
CA ALA A 143 12.11 -18.72 14.33
C ALA A 143 10.86 -19.63 14.26
N GLU A 144 10.07 -19.69 15.35
CA GLU A 144 8.84 -20.50 15.43
C GLU A 144 7.70 -19.97 14.55
N HIS A 145 7.75 -18.68 14.15
CA HIS A 145 6.75 -18.02 13.32
C HIS A 145 7.11 -18.02 11.83
N LEU A 146 8.25 -18.57 11.45
CA LEU A 146 8.67 -18.61 10.05
C LEU A 146 7.98 -19.77 9.30
N ASP A 147 6.99 -19.46 8.49
CA ASP A 147 6.28 -20.40 7.60
C ASP A 147 7.18 -20.88 6.43
N ALA A 148 8.38 -21.39 6.74
CA ALA A 148 9.44 -21.60 5.75
C ALA A 148 9.02 -22.53 4.60
N ALA A 149 8.19 -23.54 4.86
CA ALA A 149 7.70 -24.45 3.81
C ALA A 149 6.82 -23.72 2.80
N GLU A 150 5.81 -22.96 3.26
CA GLU A 150 4.93 -22.16 2.41
C GLU A 150 5.72 -21.13 1.61
N LEU A 151 6.65 -20.42 2.26
CA LEU A 151 7.48 -19.39 1.63
C LEU A 151 8.40 -19.97 0.54
N LEU A 152 9.03 -21.13 0.79
CA LEU A 152 9.86 -21.80 -0.21
C LEU A 152 9.05 -22.35 -1.39
N ASP A 153 7.85 -22.88 -1.15
CA ASP A 153 6.98 -23.39 -2.21
C ASP A 153 6.44 -22.24 -3.08
N LEU A 154 6.06 -21.14 -2.47
CA LEU A 154 5.66 -19.92 -3.19
C LEU A 154 6.81 -19.36 -4.03
N THR A 155 8.03 -19.31 -3.46
CA THR A 155 9.21 -18.86 -4.19
C THR A 155 9.47 -19.73 -5.43
N ARG A 156 9.35 -21.06 -5.30
CA ARG A 156 9.49 -22.00 -6.44
C ARG A 156 8.43 -21.78 -7.51
N ALA A 157 7.17 -21.63 -7.09
CA ALA A 157 6.04 -21.41 -8.00
C ALA A 157 6.20 -20.12 -8.81
N GLY A 158 6.64 -19.02 -8.16
CA GLY A 158 6.91 -17.75 -8.82
C GLY A 158 8.08 -17.86 -9.81
N LEU A 159 9.19 -18.46 -9.40
CA LEU A 159 10.34 -18.69 -10.29
C LEU A 159 9.97 -19.56 -11.51
N ASP A 160 9.14 -20.59 -11.32
CA ASP A 160 8.64 -21.45 -12.41
C ASP A 160 7.80 -20.65 -13.41
N LEU A 161 6.96 -19.75 -12.93
CA LEU A 161 6.10 -18.92 -13.77
C LEU A 161 6.94 -17.91 -14.59
N TYR A 162 7.79 -17.13 -13.93
CA TYR A 162 8.59 -16.10 -14.58
C TYR A 162 9.64 -16.68 -15.55
N ASP A 163 10.26 -17.82 -15.19
CA ASP A 163 11.22 -18.52 -16.06
C ASP A 163 10.58 -18.93 -17.39
N ARG A 164 9.30 -19.37 -17.36
CA ARG A 164 8.54 -19.68 -18.58
C ARG A 164 8.08 -18.42 -19.32
N ALA A 165 7.52 -17.44 -18.59
CA ALA A 165 6.86 -16.28 -19.20
C ALA A 165 7.82 -15.34 -19.91
N TYR A 166 8.99 -15.10 -19.32
CA TYR A 166 9.97 -14.15 -19.89
C TYR A 166 10.89 -14.75 -20.94
N ALA A 167 10.90 -16.06 -21.10
CA ALA A 167 11.82 -16.78 -22.01
C ALA A 167 13.32 -16.42 -21.79
N TYR A 168 13.63 -15.79 -20.68
CA TYR A 168 14.99 -15.43 -20.21
C TYR A 168 15.20 -16.02 -18.81
N GLY A 169 16.12 -16.96 -18.66
CA GLY A 169 16.34 -17.67 -17.39
C GLY A 169 16.72 -16.75 -16.24
N PHE A 170 16.51 -17.24 -15.04
CA PHE A 170 16.88 -16.53 -13.83
C PHE A 170 18.34 -16.06 -13.87
N PRO A 171 18.62 -14.75 -13.71
CA PRO A 171 19.94 -14.19 -14.03
C PRO A 171 20.94 -14.20 -12.88
N TRP A 172 20.56 -14.66 -11.68
CA TRP A 172 21.36 -14.57 -10.46
C TRP A 172 21.77 -15.95 -9.92
N ASP A 173 22.76 -15.98 -9.00
CA ASP A 173 23.36 -17.24 -8.50
C ASP A 173 22.59 -17.85 -7.31
N SER A 174 21.71 -17.09 -6.65
CA SER A 174 20.86 -17.51 -5.55
C SER A 174 19.63 -16.60 -5.39
N TYR A 175 18.63 -17.07 -4.65
CA TYR A 175 17.49 -16.27 -4.20
C TYR A 175 17.37 -16.42 -2.68
N ASP A 176 18.03 -15.55 -1.94
CA ASP A 176 17.99 -15.50 -0.49
C ASP A 176 17.07 -14.38 -0.01
N SER A 177 16.15 -14.69 0.90
CA SER A 177 15.16 -13.78 1.45
C SER A 177 15.39 -13.61 2.95
N VAL A 178 15.32 -12.36 3.43
CA VAL A 178 15.55 -12.02 4.84
C VAL A 178 14.42 -11.14 5.35
N ILE A 179 13.71 -11.59 6.39
CA ILE A 179 12.69 -10.81 7.08
C ILE A 179 13.36 -9.97 8.15
N VAL A 180 13.27 -8.63 8.03
CA VAL A 180 14.02 -7.67 8.83
C VAL A 180 13.11 -6.75 9.66
N PRO A 181 13.52 -6.37 10.89
CA PRO A 181 12.76 -5.48 11.77
C PRO A 181 12.91 -4.00 11.38
N GLU A 182 11.98 -3.14 11.81
CA GLU A 182 12.00 -1.68 11.62
C GLU A 182 12.23 -1.27 10.15
N TYR A 183 11.60 -1.99 9.21
CA TYR A 183 11.81 -1.76 7.79
C TYR A 183 10.84 -0.70 7.25
N ASN A 184 11.33 0.26 6.47
CA ASN A 184 10.53 1.38 5.98
C ASN A 184 9.62 1.02 4.81
N LEU A 185 9.97 -0.03 4.06
CA LEU A 185 9.25 -0.51 2.88
C LEU A 185 8.51 -1.82 3.18
N GLY A 186 7.71 -2.28 2.23
CA GLY A 186 7.21 -3.65 2.23
C GLY A 186 8.34 -4.65 2.04
N ALA A 187 9.11 -4.48 0.98
CA ALA A 187 10.28 -5.29 0.67
C ALA A 187 11.28 -4.52 -0.20
N MET A 188 12.39 -5.17 -0.59
CA MET A 188 13.41 -4.62 -1.49
C MET A 188 14.09 -5.74 -2.27
N GLU A 189 14.20 -5.55 -3.57
CA GLU A 189 14.58 -6.52 -4.58
C GLU A 189 16.07 -6.86 -4.66
N ASN A 190 16.91 -6.55 -3.71
CA ASN A 190 18.36 -6.77 -3.82
C ASN A 190 18.71 -8.19 -4.30
N PRO A 191 19.34 -8.40 -5.48
CA PRO A 191 19.65 -9.73 -5.99
C PRO A 191 20.49 -10.54 -4.98
N GLY A 192 20.08 -11.77 -4.70
CA GLY A 192 20.75 -12.65 -3.74
C GLY A 192 20.53 -12.29 -2.27
N CYS A 193 19.81 -11.20 -1.93
CA CYS A 193 19.52 -10.77 -0.56
C CYS A 193 18.26 -9.90 -0.50
N VAL A 194 17.11 -10.45 -0.91
CA VAL A 194 15.83 -9.76 -0.89
C VAL A 194 15.38 -9.56 0.57
N THR A 195 15.02 -8.32 0.93
CA THR A 195 14.61 -8.01 2.30
C THR A 195 13.11 -7.76 2.39
N PHE A 196 12.47 -8.21 3.48
CA PHE A 196 11.03 -8.11 3.71
C PHE A 196 10.74 -7.53 5.08
N ASN A 197 9.66 -6.76 5.19
CA ASN A 197 9.21 -6.17 6.44
C ASN A 197 8.65 -7.23 7.41
N GLU A 198 9.20 -7.26 8.63
CA GLU A 198 8.83 -8.25 9.64
C GLU A 198 7.38 -8.10 10.11
N GLU A 199 6.91 -6.89 10.36
CA GLU A 199 5.56 -6.64 10.86
C GLU A 199 4.47 -6.98 9.82
N LEU A 200 4.80 -6.89 8.53
CA LEU A 200 3.85 -7.16 7.46
C LEU A 200 3.82 -8.64 7.05
N TYR A 201 4.94 -9.35 7.13
CA TYR A 201 5.08 -10.65 6.45
C TYR A 201 5.48 -11.82 7.35
N LEU A 202 5.84 -11.58 8.62
CA LEU A 202 6.04 -12.64 9.61
C LEU A 202 4.82 -12.74 10.53
N PHE A 203 4.00 -13.74 10.32
CA PHE A 203 2.73 -13.88 11.02
C PHE A 203 2.89 -14.54 12.38
N ARG A 204 2.52 -13.84 13.45
CA ARG A 204 2.63 -14.31 14.84
C ARG A 204 1.31 -14.79 15.44
N GLY A 205 0.26 -14.86 14.62
CA GLY A 205 -1.07 -15.29 15.03
C GLY A 205 -1.95 -15.56 13.81
N PRO A 206 -3.25 -15.74 14.00
CA PRO A 206 -4.20 -15.95 12.92
C PRO A 206 -4.23 -14.79 11.94
N VAL A 207 -4.14 -15.12 10.65
CA VAL A 207 -4.17 -14.16 9.56
C VAL A 207 -5.22 -14.55 8.54
N THR A 208 -5.80 -13.57 7.89
CA THR A 208 -6.78 -13.77 6.83
C THR A 208 -6.12 -14.27 5.54
N ARG A 209 -6.93 -14.86 4.66
CA ARG A 209 -6.52 -15.18 3.29
C ARG A 209 -5.97 -13.94 2.57
N ALA A 210 -6.58 -12.78 2.77
CA ALA A 210 -6.11 -11.52 2.18
C ALA A 210 -4.69 -11.12 2.65
N GLN A 211 -4.33 -11.36 3.92
CA GLN A 211 -2.97 -11.09 4.41
C GLN A 211 -1.95 -12.06 3.79
N ARG A 212 -2.31 -13.35 3.62
CA ARG A 212 -1.46 -14.32 2.90
C ARG A 212 -1.31 -13.97 1.43
N ALA A 213 -2.39 -13.54 0.77
CA ALA A 213 -2.39 -13.05 -0.61
C ALA A 213 -1.48 -11.84 -0.77
N GLY A 214 -1.58 -10.84 0.13
CA GLY A 214 -0.70 -9.67 0.13
C GLY A 214 0.78 -10.04 0.33
N ARG A 215 1.10 -11.02 1.21
CA ARG A 215 2.46 -11.55 1.34
C ARG A 215 2.93 -12.21 0.04
N ALA A 216 2.08 -13.02 -0.60
CA ALA A 216 2.39 -13.65 -1.88
C ALA A 216 2.60 -12.61 -2.99
N ASN A 217 1.74 -11.60 -3.08
CA ASN A 217 1.87 -10.51 -4.03
C ASN A 217 3.23 -9.82 -3.90
N THR A 218 3.64 -9.46 -2.67
CA THR A 218 4.93 -8.80 -2.44
C THR A 218 6.11 -9.71 -2.81
N ILE A 219 6.10 -10.98 -2.44
CA ILE A 219 7.17 -11.93 -2.82
C ILE A 219 7.31 -12.01 -4.35
N LEU A 220 6.19 -12.02 -5.07
CA LEU A 220 6.16 -12.11 -6.53
C LEU A 220 6.51 -10.77 -7.20
N HIS A 221 6.19 -9.64 -6.56
CA HIS A 221 6.63 -8.32 -6.94
C HIS A 221 8.16 -8.22 -6.90
N GLU A 222 8.78 -8.53 -5.76
CA GLU A 222 10.24 -8.53 -5.59
C GLU A 222 10.95 -9.52 -6.54
N MET A 223 10.29 -10.63 -6.84
CA MET A 223 10.81 -11.61 -7.78
C MET A 223 10.78 -11.11 -9.23
N CYS A 224 9.76 -10.33 -9.63
CA CYS A 224 9.71 -9.70 -10.95
C CYS A 224 10.90 -8.77 -11.18
N HIS A 225 11.31 -8.06 -10.15
CA HIS A 225 12.45 -7.16 -10.20
C HIS A 225 13.76 -7.84 -10.59
N MET A 226 13.92 -9.15 -10.35
CA MET A 226 15.12 -9.89 -10.78
C MET A 226 15.40 -9.72 -12.29
N TRP A 227 14.36 -9.40 -13.07
CA TRP A 227 14.46 -9.04 -14.49
C TRP A 227 14.23 -7.54 -14.74
N PHE A 228 13.09 -7.00 -14.26
CA PHE A 228 12.76 -5.58 -14.37
C PHE A 228 13.27 -4.79 -13.17
N GLY A 229 14.37 -4.09 -13.32
CA GLY A 229 15.06 -3.33 -12.26
C GLY A 229 16.47 -3.81 -12.05
N ASP A 230 16.69 -5.10 -11.87
CA ASP A 230 18.00 -5.68 -11.54
C ASP A 230 18.79 -6.07 -12.78
N LEU A 231 18.25 -6.99 -13.61
CA LEU A 231 18.91 -7.38 -14.86
C LEU A 231 18.98 -6.20 -15.82
N VAL A 232 17.83 -5.52 -15.99
CA VAL A 232 17.71 -4.32 -16.82
C VAL A 232 17.23 -3.18 -15.91
N THR A 233 18.13 -2.29 -15.57
CA THR A 233 17.89 -1.17 -14.65
C THR A 233 17.50 0.09 -15.44
N PRO A 234 16.54 0.91 -14.96
CA PRO A 234 16.30 2.23 -15.54
C PRO A 234 17.58 3.06 -15.66
N THR A 235 17.71 3.84 -16.72
CA THR A 235 18.88 4.71 -16.92
C THR A 235 18.92 5.81 -15.87
N TRP A 236 17.76 6.37 -15.51
CA TRP A 236 17.59 7.36 -14.47
C TRP A 236 16.23 7.20 -13.78
N TRP A 237 16.01 7.85 -12.68
CA TRP A 237 14.82 7.74 -11.83
C TRP A 237 13.52 8.23 -12.48
N GLU A 238 13.56 8.96 -13.59
CA GLU A 238 12.37 9.30 -14.39
C GLU A 238 11.68 8.05 -14.97
N ASP A 239 12.44 7.00 -15.19
CA ASP A 239 11.98 5.70 -15.70
C ASP A 239 11.79 4.65 -14.57
N THR A 240 11.67 5.06 -13.30
CA THR A 240 11.40 4.16 -12.15
C THR A 240 10.19 3.27 -12.39
N TRP A 241 9.21 3.74 -13.13
CA TRP A 241 8.03 2.98 -13.52
C TRP A 241 8.35 1.71 -14.32
N LEU A 242 9.47 1.67 -15.09
CA LEU A 242 9.94 0.46 -15.83
C LEU A 242 10.30 -0.70 -14.89
N LYS A 243 10.46 -0.45 -13.60
CA LYS A 243 10.61 -1.49 -12.61
C LYS A 243 9.37 -1.59 -11.73
N GLU A 244 8.91 -0.54 -11.10
CA GLU A 244 7.86 -0.57 -10.08
C GLU A 244 6.47 -0.87 -10.64
N SER A 245 6.08 -0.19 -11.74
CA SER A 245 4.79 -0.49 -12.37
C SER A 245 4.76 -1.91 -12.94
N PHE A 246 5.89 -2.37 -13.49
CA PHE A 246 6.00 -3.74 -13.99
C PHE A 246 5.91 -4.76 -12.86
N ALA A 247 6.61 -4.55 -11.76
CA ALA A 247 6.57 -5.45 -10.61
C ALA A 247 5.19 -5.48 -9.96
N ASP A 248 4.50 -4.36 -9.80
CA ASP A 248 3.13 -4.29 -9.30
C ASP A 248 2.13 -5.04 -10.19
N HIS A 249 2.23 -4.85 -11.52
CA HIS A 249 1.38 -5.55 -12.49
C HIS A 249 1.69 -7.05 -12.54
N GLN A 250 2.96 -7.41 -12.67
CA GLN A 250 3.40 -8.80 -12.81
C GLN A 250 3.29 -9.57 -11.51
N GLY A 251 3.49 -8.92 -10.35
CA GLY A 251 3.25 -9.50 -9.03
C GLY A 251 1.78 -9.90 -8.87
N THR A 252 0.84 -9.02 -9.26
CA THR A 252 -0.60 -9.32 -9.24
C THR A 252 -0.98 -10.43 -10.24
N TRP A 253 -0.41 -10.42 -11.44
CA TRP A 253 -0.61 -11.48 -12.41
C TRP A 253 -0.07 -12.83 -11.89
N ALA A 254 1.12 -12.85 -11.32
CA ALA A 254 1.74 -14.06 -10.80
C ALA A 254 1.04 -14.58 -9.53
N GLU A 255 0.49 -13.70 -8.71
CA GLU A 255 -0.35 -14.05 -7.57
C GLU A 255 -1.58 -14.86 -8.02
N ALA A 256 -2.25 -14.43 -9.10
CA ALA A 256 -3.38 -15.15 -9.67
C ALA A 256 -2.97 -16.49 -10.31
N GLU A 257 -1.88 -16.50 -11.09
CA GLU A 257 -1.51 -17.65 -11.94
C GLU A 257 -0.69 -18.72 -11.22
N ALA A 258 0.14 -18.34 -10.23
CA ALA A 258 1.08 -19.25 -9.57
C ALA A 258 0.78 -19.49 -8.10
N ALA A 259 0.21 -18.50 -7.38
CA ALA A 259 -0.03 -18.62 -5.94
C ALA A 259 -1.45 -19.07 -5.58
N GLY A 260 -2.35 -19.22 -6.56
CA GLY A 260 -3.72 -19.70 -6.38
C GLY A 260 -4.68 -18.69 -5.78
N TYR A 261 -4.35 -17.40 -5.83
CA TYR A 261 -5.22 -16.30 -5.41
C TYR A 261 -5.94 -15.70 -6.62
N THR A 262 -6.98 -16.40 -7.09
CA THR A 262 -7.75 -16.00 -8.29
C THR A 262 -8.40 -14.63 -8.17
N GLU A 263 -8.57 -14.14 -6.93
CA GLU A 263 -9.08 -12.82 -6.57
C GLU A 263 -8.05 -11.67 -6.66
N ALA A 264 -6.80 -11.94 -7.05
CA ALA A 264 -5.71 -10.95 -7.05
C ALA A 264 -6.07 -9.64 -7.77
N TRP A 265 -6.71 -9.72 -8.94
CA TRP A 265 -7.14 -8.53 -9.68
C TRP A 265 -8.30 -7.79 -9.02
N VAL A 266 -9.16 -8.46 -8.24
CA VAL A 266 -10.20 -7.82 -7.43
C VAL A 266 -9.57 -7.04 -6.28
N SER A 267 -8.60 -7.65 -5.60
CA SER A 267 -7.78 -6.98 -4.58
C SER A 267 -7.01 -5.80 -5.15
N PHE A 268 -6.42 -5.92 -6.34
CA PHE A 268 -5.75 -4.82 -7.03
C PHE A 268 -6.71 -3.65 -7.30
N ALA A 269 -7.91 -3.92 -7.80
CA ALA A 269 -8.92 -2.88 -8.07
C ALA A 269 -9.35 -2.15 -6.79
N SER A 270 -9.55 -2.87 -5.68
CA SER A 270 -10.01 -2.29 -4.40
C SER A 270 -8.91 -1.59 -3.60
N THR A 271 -7.64 -2.02 -3.71
CA THR A 271 -6.54 -1.51 -2.89
C THR A 271 -5.56 -0.65 -3.68
N ARG A 272 -4.91 -1.22 -4.70
CA ARG A 272 -3.86 -0.53 -5.47
C ARG A 272 -4.43 0.63 -6.29
N LYS A 273 -5.51 0.41 -7.03
CA LYS A 273 -6.14 1.49 -7.80
C LYS A 273 -6.74 2.58 -6.89
N ALA A 274 -7.24 2.22 -5.70
CA ALA A 274 -7.67 3.22 -4.73
C ALA A 274 -6.52 4.15 -4.31
N TRP A 275 -5.31 3.60 -4.11
CA TRP A 275 -4.12 4.39 -3.85
C TRP A 275 -3.72 5.26 -5.06
N ALA A 276 -3.80 4.70 -6.28
CA ALA A 276 -3.56 5.46 -7.51
C ALA A 276 -4.50 6.66 -7.63
N TYR A 277 -5.81 6.45 -7.46
CA TYR A 277 -6.80 7.54 -7.51
C TYR A 277 -6.57 8.59 -6.42
N LEU A 278 -6.17 8.17 -5.22
CA LEU A 278 -5.84 9.10 -4.14
C LEU A 278 -4.70 10.04 -4.53
N GLU A 279 -3.62 9.52 -5.09
CA GLU A 279 -2.45 10.31 -5.48
C GLU A 279 -2.71 11.16 -6.73
N ASP A 280 -3.28 10.56 -7.76
CA ASP A 280 -3.42 11.15 -9.09
C ASP A 280 -4.55 12.20 -9.18
N SER A 281 -5.51 12.18 -8.25
CA SER A 281 -6.59 13.17 -8.21
C SER A 281 -6.24 14.47 -7.49
N ARG A 282 -5.02 14.63 -6.96
CA ARG A 282 -4.58 15.85 -6.26
C ARG A 282 -3.92 16.83 -7.24
N PRO A 283 -4.60 17.92 -7.67
CA PRO A 283 -4.10 18.80 -8.76
C PRO A 283 -2.74 19.44 -8.48
N ALA A 284 -2.45 19.73 -7.20
CA ALA A 284 -1.21 20.40 -6.81
C ALA A 284 0.00 19.46 -6.73
N THR A 285 -0.19 18.15 -6.69
CA THR A 285 0.91 17.19 -6.44
C THR A 285 0.92 16.00 -7.38
N THR A 286 -0.11 15.80 -8.22
CA THR A 286 -0.09 14.80 -9.28
C THR A 286 1.02 15.06 -10.28
N HIS A 287 1.46 14.03 -10.95
CA HIS A 287 2.48 14.09 -11.98
C HIS A 287 2.25 13.00 -13.04
N PRO A 288 2.86 13.08 -14.22
CA PRO A 288 2.89 11.99 -15.17
C PRO A 288 3.57 10.74 -14.59
N ILE A 289 3.26 9.56 -15.10
CA ILE A 289 3.99 8.32 -14.73
C ILE A 289 5.48 8.49 -15.03
N VAL A 290 5.81 9.01 -16.22
CA VAL A 290 7.17 9.41 -16.58
C VAL A 290 7.32 10.90 -16.31
N ALA A 291 7.77 11.22 -15.11
CA ALA A 291 7.99 12.60 -14.67
C ALA A 291 9.48 12.91 -14.68
N ARG A 292 9.81 14.20 -14.92
CA ARG A 292 11.18 14.67 -14.79
C ARG A 292 11.64 14.57 -13.32
N VAL A 293 12.80 13.97 -13.12
CA VAL A 293 13.46 13.82 -11.82
C VAL A 293 14.83 14.47 -11.86
N ASP A 294 14.96 15.65 -11.24
CA ASP A 294 16.18 16.46 -11.33
C ASP A 294 17.29 15.98 -10.37
N ASP A 295 16.92 15.34 -9.25
CA ASP A 295 17.85 14.89 -8.22
C ASP A 295 17.28 13.70 -7.42
N VAL A 296 18.08 13.18 -6.49
CA VAL A 296 17.71 12.01 -5.66
C VAL A 296 16.64 12.32 -4.60
N GLU A 297 16.43 13.59 -4.23
CA GLU A 297 15.35 13.99 -3.34
C GLU A 297 14.02 13.95 -4.08
N ALA A 298 13.99 14.43 -5.32
CA ALA A 298 12.85 14.28 -6.22
C ALA A 298 12.57 12.80 -6.52
N ALA A 299 13.63 11.99 -6.72
CA ALA A 299 13.49 10.55 -6.91
C ALA A 299 12.75 9.87 -5.75
N ARG A 300 13.11 10.16 -4.49
CA ARG A 300 12.41 9.61 -3.30
C ARG A 300 10.91 9.91 -3.30
N GLN A 301 10.50 11.05 -3.83
CA GLN A 301 9.10 11.44 -3.89
C GLN A 301 8.33 10.86 -5.07
N ALA A 302 9.04 10.30 -6.05
CA ALA A 302 8.45 9.58 -7.17
C ALA A 302 8.02 8.14 -6.82
N PHE A 303 8.41 7.63 -5.65
CA PHE A 303 7.94 6.34 -5.13
C PHE A 303 6.56 6.49 -4.49
N ASP A 304 5.54 6.67 -5.32
CA ASP A 304 4.16 6.92 -4.89
C ASP A 304 3.13 6.10 -5.70
N GLY A 305 1.84 6.27 -5.37
CA GLY A 305 0.76 5.54 -6.03
C GLY A 305 0.63 5.79 -7.54
N ILE A 306 1.28 6.84 -8.07
CA ILE A 306 1.31 7.09 -9.52
C ILE A 306 2.34 6.15 -10.17
N THR A 307 3.56 6.13 -9.68
CA THR A 307 4.63 5.28 -10.24
C THR A 307 4.33 3.80 -10.05
N TYR A 308 3.75 3.38 -8.93
CA TYR A 308 3.40 1.98 -8.67
C TYR A 308 2.04 1.61 -9.28
N ALA A 309 0.97 2.07 -8.69
CA ALA A 309 -0.37 1.55 -8.88
C ALA A 309 -1.07 2.11 -10.14
N LYS A 310 -0.96 3.42 -10.44
CA LYS A 310 -1.44 3.96 -11.72
C LYS A 310 -0.65 3.35 -12.87
N GLY A 311 0.67 3.26 -12.74
CA GLY A 311 1.53 2.65 -13.75
C GLY A 311 1.16 1.20 -14.01
N ALA A 312 0.92 0.38 -12.96
CA ALA A 312 0.47 -1.00 -13.11
C ALA A 312 -0.92 -1.10 -13.76
N ALA A 313 -1.86 -0.21 -13.40
CA ALA A 313 -3.17 -0.16 -14.05
C ALA A 313 -3.07 0.23 -15.54
N VAL A 314 -2.14 1.12 -15.88
CA VAL A 314 -1.84 1.51 -17.27
C VAL A 314 -1.13 0.38 -18.02
N LEU A 315 -0.30 -0.43 -17.35
CA LEU A 315 0.24 -1.67 -17.97
C LEU A 315 -0.85 -2.70 -18.20
N LYS A 316 -1.84 -2.84 -17.33
CA LYS A 316 -3.02 -3.69 -17.60
C LYS A 316 -3.77 -3.22 -18.84
N GLN A 317 -3.96 -1.90 -19.00
CA GLN A 317 -4.49 -1.28 -20.20
C GLN A 317 -3.61 -1.58 -21.43
N LEU A 318 -2.28 -1.50 -21.30
CA LEU A 318 -1.34 -1.82 -22.37
C LEU A 318 -1.48 -3.27 -22.82
N VAL A 319 -1.54 -4.20 -21.88
CA VAL A 319 -1.74 -5.64 -22.17
C VAL A 319 -3.08 -5.86 -22.88
N ALA A 320 -4.15 -5.17 -22.44
CA ALA A 320 -5.44 -5.23 -23.15
C ALA A 320 -5.36 -4.67 -24.58
N HIS A 321 -4.50 -3.67 -24.83
CA HIS A 321 -4.33 -3.01 -26.11
C HIS A 321 -3.47 -3.81 -27.11
N VAL A 322 -2.36 -4.43 -26.65
CA VAL A 322 -1.39 -5.13 -27.53
C VAL A 322 -1.50 -6.66 -27.47
N GLY A 323 -2.14 -7.21 -26.47
CA GLY A 323 -2.21 -8.64 -26.16
C GLY A 323 -1.06 -9.13 -25.28
N GLN A 324 -1.36 -10.09 -24.42
CA GLN A 324 -0.43 -10.66 -23.45
C GLN A 324 0.82 -11.31 -24.09
N GLU A 325 0.65 -12.03 -25.20
CA GLU A 325 1.76 -12.66 -25.90
C GLU A 325 2.78 -11.63 -26.42
N ALA A 326 2.28 -10.53 -27.01
CA ALA A 326 3.15 -9.45 -27.49
C ALA A 326 3.90 -8.78 -26.35
N PHE A 327 3.23 -8.56 -25.22
CA PHE A 327 3.84 -7.97 -24.02
C PHE A 327 5.01 -8.83 -23.47
N PHE A 328 4.80 -10.12 -23.23
CA PHE A 328 5.86 -11.01 -22.74
C PHE A 328 6.99 -11.20 -23.74
N LYS A 329 6.68 -11.28 -25.03
CA LYS A 329 7.72 -11.36 -26.08
C LYS A 329 8.57 -10.09 -26.13
N ALA A 330 7.96 -8.92 -25.96
CA ALA A 330 8.71 -7.65 -25.91
C ALA A 330 9.60 -7.61 -24.66
N SER A 331 9.10 -8.05 -23.52
CA SER A 331 9.88 -8.16 -22.26
C SER A 331 11.10 -9.05 -22.43
N GLY A 332 10.93 -10.26 -22.99
CA GLY A 332 12.06 -11.18 -23.26
C GLY A 332 13.11 -10.58 -24.19
N LEU A 333 12.69 -9.88 -25.26
CA LEU A 333 13.61 -9.18 -26.17
C LEU A 333 14.34 -8.01 -25.48
N LEU A 334 13.69 -7.28 -24.59
CA LEU A 334 14.35 -6.24 -23.81
C LEU A 334 15.46 -6.84 -22.95
N PHE A 335 15.17 -7.96 -22.26
CA PHE A 335 16.15 -8.66 -21.41
C PHE A 335 17.35 -9.16 -22.24
N GLU A 336 17.10 -9.78 -23.40
CA GLU A 336 18.20 -10.22 -24.28
C GLU A 336 19.11 -9.07 -24.72
N ARG A 337 18.53 -7.92 -25.06
CA ARG A 337 19.26 -6.77 -25.61
C ARG A 337 20.00 -5.96 -24.55
N ARG A 338 19.47 -5.93 -23.33
CA ARG A 338 19.93 -5.03 -22.25
C ARG A 338 20.44 -5.75 -21.00
N ALA A 339 20.61 -7.07 -21.02
CA ALA A 339 21.02 -7.87 -19.86
C ALA A 339 22.22 -7.27 -19.14
N TYR A 340 22.11 -7.06 -17.84
CA TYR A 340 23.08 -6.42 -16.95
C TYR A 340 23.43 -4.96 -17.32
N GLY A 341 22.65 -4.36 -18.20
CA GLY A 341 22.74 -2.95 -18.61
C GLY A 341 21.55 -2.12 -18.13
N ASN A 342 21.33 -1.02 -18.83
CA ASN A 342 20.27 -0.08 -18.55
C ASN A 342 19.30 0.04 -19.74
N ALA A 343 18.07 0.45 -19.45
CA ALA A 343 17.08 0.77 -20.47
C ALA A 343 16.30 2.03 -20.09
N SER A 344 15.80 2.73 -21.11
CA SER A 344 14.85 3.83 -21.01
C SER A 344 13.46 3.39 -21.48
N LEU A 345 12.45 4.26 -21.29
CA LEU A 345 11.12 4.09 -21.89
C LEU A 345 11.23 3.82 -23.42
N ASP A 346 12.05 4.59 -24.13
CA ASP A 346 12.20 4.43 -25.60
C ASP A 346 12.72 3.04 -25.99
N ASP A 347 13.62 2.44 -25.21
CA ASP A 347 14.08 1.08 -25.42
C ASP A 347 12.94 0.06 -25.34
N PHE A 348 12.07 0.21 -24.34
CA PHE A 348 10.90 -0.65 -24.19
C PHE A 348 9.88 -0.44 -25.31
N LEU A 349 9.53 0.81 -25.62
CA LEU A 349 8.59 1.15 -26.70
C LEU A 349 9.09 0.65 -28.06
N HIS A 350 10.39 0.70 -28.29
CA HIS A 350 10.98 0.19 -29.53
C HIS A 350 10.77 -1.32 -29.70
N VAL A 351 11.05 -2.12 -28.68
CA VAL A 351 10.82 -3.57 -28.74
C VAL A 351 9.34 -3.91 -28.80
N LEU A 352 8.49 -3.18 -28.06
CA LEU A 352 7.06 -3.38 -28.05
C LEU A 352 6.43 -3.07 -29.43
N SER A 353 6.82 -1.95 -30.04
CA SER A 353 6.37 -1.58 -31.38
C SER A 353 6.79 -2.62 -32.43
N GLN A 354 8.03 -3.15 -32.32
CA GLN A 354 8.52 -4.22 -33.21
C GLN A 354 7.69 -5.49 -33.08
N VAL A 355 7.29 -5.88 -31.86
CA VAL A 355 6.56 -7.14 -31.61
C VAL A 355 5.07 -7.01 -31.93
N SER A 356 4.45 -5.89 -31.51
CA SER A 356 3.01 -5.67 -31.68
C SER A 356 2.64 -5.24 -33.10
N GLY A 357 3.61 -4.75 -33.88
CA GLY A 357 3.36 -4.17 -35.21
C GLY A 357 2.64 -2.82 -35.18
N ARG A 358 2.59 -2.16 -34.01
CA ARG A 358 1.95 -0.85 -33.79
C ARG A 358 2.98 0.17 -33.33
N ASP A 359 2.82 1.44 -33.76
CA ASP A 359 3.58 2.53 -33.15
C ASP A 359 3.01 2.85 -31.77
N MET A 360 3.81 2.63 -30.73
CA MET A 360 3.41 2.81 -29.35
C MET A 360 3.71 4.21 -28.78
N HIS A 361 4.31 5.10 -29.57
CA HIS A 361 4.72 6.42 -29.05
C HIS A 361 3.52 7.33 -28.77
N ASP A 362 2.46 7.29 -29.59
CA ASP A 362 1.24 8.09 -29.36
C ASP A 362 0.49 7.58 -28.13
N TRP A 363 0.43 6.26 -27.94
CA TRP A 363 -0.12 5.65 -26.73
C TRP A 363 0.67 6.08 -25.48
N ALA A 364 2.00 5.97 -25.53
CA ALA A 364 2.88 6.36 -24.42
C ALA A 364 2.74 7.86 -24.08
N ARG A 365 2.65 8.72 -25.10
CA ARG A 365 2.45 10.15 -24.89
C ARG A 365 1.16 10.46 -24.16
N ALA A 366 0.06 9.79 -24.50
CA ALA A 366 -1.22 9.98 -23.86
C ALA A 366 -1.26 9.43 -22.42
N TRP A 367 -0.68 8.26 -22.19
CA TRP A 367 -0.78 7.57 -20.91
C TRP A 367 0.34 7.87 -19.93
N LEU A 368 1.59 7.95 -20.41
CA LEU A 368 2.78 8.02 -19.56
C LEU A 368 3.27 9.45 -19.30
N HIS A 369 3.02 10.39 -20.24
CA HIS A 369 3.50 11.76 -20.14
C HIS A 369 2.42 12.79 -19.76
N THR A 370 1.25 12.32 -19.29
CA THR A 370 0.17 13.20 -18.82
C THR A 370 -0.25 12.84 -17.41
N ALA A 371 -0.58 13.86 -16.61
CA ALA A 371 -1.03 13.74 -15.24
C ALA A 371 -2.57 13.68 -15.13
N GLY A 372 -3.07 13.28 -13.97
CA GLY A 372 -4.49 13.18 -13.65
C GLY A 372 -5.19 11.98 -14.31
N PRO A 373 -6.31 11.52 -13.75
CA PRO A 373 -7.12 10.45 -14.34
C PRO A 373 -8.01 10.98 -15.48
N SER A 374 -8.40 10.10 -16.42
CA SER A 374 -9.58 10.35 -17.24
C SER A 374 -10.83 10.17 -16.39
N VAL A 375 -11.87 10.97 -16.66
CA VAL A 375 -13.22 10.76 -16.13
C VAL A 375 -14.08 10.24 -17.27
N ILE A 376 -14.75 9.10 -17.07
CA ILE A 376 -15.65 8.52 -18.06
C ILE A 376 -17.06 8.54 -17.46
N THR A 377 -18.01 9.11 -18.21
CA THR A 377 -19.43 9.12 -17.90
C THR A 377 -20.18 8.35 -18.97
N ASP A 378 -21.32 7.79 -18.61
CA ASP A 378 -22.26 7.21 -19.54
C ASP A 378 -23.57 7.99 -19.55
N GLU A 379 -24.21 8.04 -20.74
CA GLU A 379 -25.53 8.61 -20.94
C GLU A 379 -26.43 7.55 -21.58
N LEU A 380 -27.35 7.02 -20.79
CA LEU A 380 -28.29 5.99 -21.21
C LEU A 380 -29.66 6.61 -21.52
N VAL A 381 -30.14 6.44 -22.75
CA VAL A 381 -31.49 6.82 -23.17
C VAL A 381 -32.30 5.57 -23.43
N VAL A 382 -33.45 5.45 -22.73
CA VAL A 382 -34.37 4.32 -22.84
C VAL A 382 -35.69 4.77 -23.48
N HIS A 383 -36.15 3.98 -24.45
CA HIS A 383 -37.46 4.15 -25.07
C HIS A 383 -38.20 2.80 -25.14
N GLU A 384 -39.41 2.75 -24.62
CA GLU A 384 -40.26 1.52 -24.58
C GLU A 384 -39.53 0.29 -23.99
N GLY A 385 -38.78 0.47 -22.90
CA GLY A 385 -38.03 -0.60 -22.21
C GLY A 385 -36.80 -1.11 -22.97
N ARG A 386 -36.36 -0.39 -24.01
CA ARG A 386 -35.16 -0.71 -24.77
C ARG A 386 -34.22 0.46 -24.84
N ILE A 387 -32.93 0.17 -24.98
CA ILE A 387 -31.90 1.18 -25.17
C ILE A 387 -32.10 1.87 -26.53
N ALA A 388 -32.36 3.19 -26.48
CA ALA A 388 -32.42 4.02 -27.69
C ALA A 388 -31.00 4.54 -28.05
N SER A 389 -30.20 4.90 -27.06
CA SER A 389 -28.76 5.20 -27.19
C SER A 389 -28.04 4.92 -25.88
N LEU A 390 -26.76 4.56 -25.97
CA LEU A 390 -25.79 4.52 -24.89
C LEU A 390 -24.54 5.22 -25.40
N THR A 391 -24.22 6.37 -24.82
CA THR A 391 -23.07 7.18 -25.21
C THR A 391 -22.07 7.26 -24.07
N LEU A 392 -20.81 6.95 -24.32
CA LEU A 392 -19.71 7.18 -23.40
C LEU A 392 -19.07 8.52 -23.70
N GLN A 393 -18.78 9.29 -22.68
CA GLN A 393 -18.05 10.55 -22.77
C GLN A 393 -16.78 10.44 -21.92
N GLN A 394 -15.64 10.87 -22.45
CA GLN A 394 -14.42 11.01 -21.64
C GLN A 394 -14.02 12.48 -21.52
N GLU A 395 -13.67 12.86 -20.33
CA GLU A 395 -13.03 14.12 -20.00
C GLU A 395 -11.68 13.84 -19.32
N GLY A 396 -10.70 14.67 -19.58
CA GLY A 396 -9.42 14.65 -18.92
C GLY A 396 -8.78 16.02 -19.00
N SER A 397 -8.26 16.49 -17.89
CA SER A 397 -7.39 17.65 -17.86
C SER A 397 -6.10 17.26 -17.17
N ASP A 398 -4.98 17.64 -17.77
CA ASP A 398 -3.69 17.50 -17.13
C ASP A 398 -3.46 18.72 -16.22
N PRO A 399 -3.49 18.58 -14.89
CA PRO A 399 -3.33 19.69 -13.97
C PRO A 399 -1.95 20.35 -14.04
N VAL A 400 -0.95 19.66 -14.56
CA VAL A 400 0.42 20.15 -14.69
C VAL A 400 0.55 21.09 -15.88
N SER A 401 0.01 20.69 -17.05
CA SER A 401 0.06 21.49 -18.29
C SER A 401 -1.16 22.38 -18.48
N GLY A 402 -2.28 22.09 -17.83
CA GLY A 402 -3.58 22.75 -18.01
C GLY A 402 -4.30 22.38 -19.30
N TRP A 403 -3.82 21.37 -20.03
CA TRP A 403 -4.40 20.97 -21.32
C TRP A 403 -5.45 19.88 -21.15
N SER A 404 -6.42 19.86 -22.06
CA SER A 404 -7.33 18.72 -22.21
C SER A 404 -6.58 17.53 -22.80
N VAL A 405 -6.79 16.35 -22.19
CA VAL A 405 -6.14 15.10 -22.58
C VAL A 405 -7.20 14.05 -22.87
N LEU A 406 -7.16 13.48 -24.07
CA LEU A 406 -7.94 12.29 -24.40
C LEU A 406 -6.99 11.09 -24.47
N ARG A 407 -7.34 10.02 -23.74
CA ARG A 407 -6.56 8.77 -23.72
C ARG A 407 -7.29 7.66 -24.50
N PRO A 408 -6.59 6.81 -25.21
CA PRO A 408 -7.22 5.65 -25.85
C PRO A 408 -7.51 4.58 -24.79
N HIS A 409 -8.80 4.30 -24.53
CA HIS A 409 -9.26 3.29 -23.58
C HIS A 409 -9.74 2.03 -24.31
N THR A 410 -9.20 0.88 -23.97
CA THR A 410 -9.78 -0.42 -24.26
C THR A 410 -10.51 -0.88 -23.01
N LEU A 411 -11.82 -1.04 -23.07
CA LEU A 411 -12.66 -1.33 -21.92
C LEU A 411 -13.85 -2.23 -22.27
N VAL A 412 -14.56 -2.69 -21.27
CA VAL A 412 -15.84 -3.41 -21.41
C VAL A 412 -16.92 -2.60 -20.73
N VAL A 413 -18.08 -2.47 -21.37
CA VAL A 413 -19.32 -2.02 -20.75
C VAL A 413 -20.16 -3.24 -20.42
N GLY A 414 -20.48 -3.44 -19.14
CA GLY A 414 -21.38 -4.47 -18.64
C GLY A 414 -22.78 -3.92 -18.48
N LEU A 415 -23.79 -4.59 -19.05
CA LEU A 415 -25.20 -4.30 -18.78
C LEU A 415 -25.74 -5.36 -17.84
N TYR A 416 -26.31 -4.94 -16.72
CA TYR A 416 -26.81 -5.80 -15.65
C TYR A 416 -28.31 -5.60 -15.46
N SER A 417 -29.04 -6.70 -15.19
CA SER A 417 -30.45 -6.67 -14.86
C SER A 417 -30.74 -7.66 -13.75
N PHE A 418 -31.79 -7.38 -12.98
CA PHE A 418 -32.28 -8.34 -11.99
C PHE A 418 -32.83 -9.60 -12.67
N ASP A 419 -32.41 -10.75 -12.18
CA ASP A 419 -32.99 -12.04 -12.56
C ASP A 419 -34.22 -12.38 -11.72
N GLY A 420 -34.80 -13.60 -11.96
CA GLY A 420 -36.00 -14.06 -11.24
C GLY A 420 -35.81 -14.26 -9.74
N ASP A 421 -34.57 -14.36 -9.25
CA ASP A 421 -34.22 -14.57 -7.85
C ASP A 421 -33.76 -13.24 -7.19
N GLY A 422 -33.77 -12.13 -7.92
CA GLY A 422 -33.38 -10.80 -7.44
C GLY A 422 -31.89 -10.53 -7.44
N ALA A 423 -31.07 -11.35 -8.12
CA ALA A 423 -29.66 -11.10 -8.32
C ALA A 423 -29.43 -10.20 -9.54
N LEU A 424 -28.48 -9.25 -9.42
CA LEU A 424 -27.97 -8.45 -10.54
C LEU A 424 -26.99 -9.30 -11.35
N VAL A 425 -27.40 -9.73 -12.54
CA VAL A 425 -26.61 -10.56 -13.43
C VAL A 425 -26.24 -9.80 -14.71
N ARG A 426 -24.99 -9.99 -15.19
CA ARG A 426 -24.55 -9.38 -16.44
C ARG A 426 -25.27 -10.03 -17.63
N THR A 427 -26.15 -9.29 -18.28
CA THR A 427 -26.91 -9.73 -19.45
C THR A 427 -26.15 -9.54 -20.76
N HIS A 428 -25.33 -8.48 -20.84
CA HIS A 428 -24.53 -8.18 -22.01
C HIS A 428 -23.13 -7.70 -21.63
N ARG A 429 -22.13 -8.11 -22.42
CA ARG A 429 -20.72 -7.72 -22.36
C ARG A 429 -20.38 -7.02 -23.67
N LEU A 430 -20.12 -5.73 -23.64
CA LEU A 430 -19.86 -4.90 -24.80
C LEU A 430 -18.40 -4.40 -24.78
N PRO A 431 -17.49 -5.01 -25.56
CA PRO A 431 -16.13 -4.50 -25.72
C PRO A 431 -16.15 -3.16 -26.46
N VAL A 432 -15.40 -2.20 -25.97
CA VAL A 432 -15.38 -0.82 -26.47
C VAL A 432 -13.94 -0.31 -26.57
N VAL A 433 -13.65 0.44 -27.63
CA VAL A 433 -12.43 1.23 -27.76
C VAL A 433 -12.83 2.71 -27.85
N LEU A 434 -12.52 3.47 -26.81
CA LEU A 434 -12.86 4.88 -26.68
C LEU A 434 -11.59 5.73 -26.89
N GLU A 435 -11.44 6.31 -28.07
CA GLU A 435 -10.29 7.16 -28.46
C GLU A 435 -10.65 8.64 -28.58
N ALA A 436 -11.95 8.94 -28.72
CA ALA A 436 -12.48 10.29 -28.86
C ALA A 436 -13.11 10.79 -27.55
N ALA A 437 -13.48 12.07 -27.49
CA ALA A 437 -14.19 12.65 -26.36
C ALA A 437 -15.58 12.02 -26.12
N SER A 438 -16.20 11.47 -27.18
CA SER A 438 -17.50 10.81 -27.09
C SER A 438 -17.54 9.63 -28.05
N LEU A 439 -18.29 8.57 -27.65
CA LEU A 439 -18.51 7.37 -28.44
C LEU A 439 -19.91 6.81 -28.20
N ASP A 440 -20.67 6.62 -29.27
CA ASP A 440 -21.94 5.89 -29.23
C ASP A 440 -21.68 4.40 -29.25
N VAL A 441 -22.13 3.67 -28.26
CA VAL A 441 -22.04 2.21 -28.15
C VAL A 441 -23.18 1.61 -28.97
N VAL A 442 -23.01 1.54 -30.30
CA VAL A 442 -24.06 1.16 -31.24
C VAL A 442 -24.58 -0.25 -31.02
N GLU A 443 -23.74 -1.15 -30.50
CA GLU A 443 -24.09 -2.53 -30.15
C GLU A 443 -25.11 -2.62 -28.99
N ALA A 444 -25.26 -1.56 -28.20
CA ALA A 444 -26.25 -1.50 -27.13
C ALA A 444 -27.67 -1.18 -27.66
N VAL A 445 -27.79 -0.54 -28.82
CA VAL A 445 -29.07 -0.06 -29.34
C VAL A 445 -30.04 -1.21 -29.60
N GLY A 446 -31.25 -1.08 -29.05
CA GLY A 446 -32.31 -2.09 -29.18
C GLY A 446 -32.22 -3.24 -28.16
N LEU A 447 -31.18 -3.32 -27.35
CA LEU A 447 -31.11 -4.26 -26.22
C LEU A 447 -32.14 -3.86 -25.14
N PRO A 448 -32.59 -4.80 -24.29
CA PRO A 448 -33.43 -4.47 -23.15
C PRO A 448 -32.74 -3.41 -22.24
N ALA A 449 -33.52 -2.51 -21.69
CA ALA A 449 -32.98 -1.52 -20.72
C ALA A 449 -32.39 -2.23 -19.51
N PRO A 450 -31.14 -1.97 -19.13
CA PRO A 450 -30.53 -2.54 -17.93
C PRO A 450 -30.99 -1.80 -16.67
N ASP A 451 -30.85 -2.45 -15.53
CA ASP A 451 -31.01 -1.84 -14.21
C ASP A 451 -29.69 -1.15 -13.77
N LEU A 452 -28.54 -1.59 -14.31
CA LEU A 452 -27.23 -1.07 -13.96
C LEU A 452 -26.30 -1.15 -15.18
N VAL A 453 -25.57 -0.07 -15.46
CA VAL A 453 -24.47 -0.01 -16.42
C VAL A 453 -23.16 0.08 -15.64
N ILE A 454 -22.21 -0.82 -15.91
CA ILE A 454 -20.85 -0.72 -15.36
C ILE A 454 -19.88 -0.45 -16.52
N VAL A 455 -19.36 0.77 -16.57
CA VAL A 455 -18.31 1.14 -17.51
C VAL A 455 -16.97 0.64 -16.95
N ASN A 456 -16.16 0.02 -17.80
CA ASN A 456 -14.91 -0.67 -17.44
C ASN A 456 -15.11 -1.91 -16.55
N ASP A 457 -16.15 -2.71 -16.83
CA ASP A 457 -16.63 -3.84 -16.03
C ASP A 457 -15.58 -4.94 -15.75
N GLU A 458 -14.57 -5.13 -16.56
CA GLU A 458 -13.47 -6.09 -16.33
C GLU A 458 -12.19 -5.41 -15.85
N ASP A 459 -12.28 -4.15 -15.47
CA ASP A 459 -11.16 -3.35 -14.98
C ASP A 459 -9.96 -3.28 -15.94
N LEU A 460 -10.22 -3.17 -17.24
CA LEU A 460 -9.16 -3.18 -18.27
C LEU A 460 -8.45 -1.83 -18.42
N THR A 461 -9.02 -0.74 -17.92
CA THR A 461 -8.44 0.61 -18.07
C THR A 461 -8.36 1.37 -16.75
N TYR A 462 -7.59 2.46 -16.74
CA TYR A 462 -7.49 3.39 -15.63
C TYR A 462 -8.30 4.65 -15.90
N ALA A 463 -9.43 4.80 -15.23
CA ALA A 463 -10.30 5.96 -15.31
C ALA A 463 -11.19 6.05 -14.07
N VAL A 464 -11.58 7.26 -13.68
CA VAL A 464 -12.67 7.49 -12.73
C VAL A 464 -13.97 7.39 -13.51
N VAL A 465 -14.85 6.47 -13.11
CA VAL A 465 -16.17 6.28 -13.73
C VAL A 465 -17.21 7.02 -12.90
N ARG A 466 -18.07 7.80 -13.55
CA ARG A 466 -19.24 8.43 -12.96
C ARG A 466 -20.48 7.84 -13.61
N PRO A 467 -21.25 7.01 -12.89
CA PRO A 467 -22.41 6.31 -13.42
C PRO A 467 -23.56 7.29 -13.68
N ASP A 468 -24.48 6.91 -14.58
CA ASP A 468 -25.75 7.59 -14.78
C ASP A 468 -26.64 7.53 -13.52
N GLU A 469 -27.74 8.31 -13.46
CA GLU A 469 -28.63 8.39 -12.28
C GLU A 469 -29.31 7.07 -11.96
N THR A 470 -29.67 6.27 -12.97
CA THR A 470 -30.32 4.95 -12.78
C THR A 470 -29.33 3.98 -12.16
N SER A 471 -28.12 3.90 -12.71
CA SER A 471 -27.01 3.08 -12.20
C SER A 471 -26.62 3.50 -10.80
N LEU A 472 -26.52 4.81 -10.49
CA LEU A 472 -26.20 5.28 -9.14
C LEU A 472 -27.28 4.88 -8.13
N SER A 473 -28.56 5.00 -8.50
CA SER A 473 -29.67 4.57 -7.65
C SER A 473 -29.65 3.06 -7.39
N CYS A 474 -29.36 2.25 -8.42
CA CYS A 474 -29.20 0.81 -8.28
C CYS A 474 -28.02 0.45 -7.35
N LEU A 475 -26.87 1.10 -7.52
CA LEU A 475 -25.67 0.88 -6.70
C LEU A 475 -25.90 1.24 -5.23
N THR A 476 -26.61 2.32 -4.91
CA THR A 476 -26.89 2.70 -3.54
C THR A 476 -27.96 1.84 -2.86
N GLY A 477 -28.91 1.31 -3.63
CA GLY A 477 -30.05 0.55 -3.10
C GLY A 477 -29.91 -0.98 -3.17
N SER A 478 -29.11 -1.52 -4.11
CA SER A 478 -29.12 -2.94 -4.42
C SER A 478 -27.75 -3.55 -4.68
N LEU A 479 -26.65 -2.91 -4.24
CA LEU A 479 -25.28 -3.38 -4.49
C LEU A 479 -25.05 -4.81 -3.94
N GLY A 480 -25.73 -5.19 -2.86
CA GLY A 480 -25.71 -6.56 -2.32
C GLY A 480 -26.17 -7.63 -3.30
N SER A 481 -27.04 -7.28 -4.24
CA SER A 481 -27.49 -8.20 -5.30
C SER A 481 -26.48 -8.42 -6.42
N LEU A 482 -25.39 -7.67 -6.49
CA LEU A 482 -24.35 -7.79 -7.49
C LEU A 482 -23.31 -8.83 -7.03
N HIS A 483 -23.35 -10.04 -7.61
CA HIS A 483 -22.54 -11.16 -7.12
C HIS A 483 -21.16 -11.30 -7.76
N ASP A 484 -20.92 -10.67 -8.93
CA ASP A 484 -19.59 -10.67 -9.55
C ASP A 484 -18.60 -9.87 -8.71
N PRO A 485 -17.49 -10.47 -8.20
CA PRO A 485 -16.59 -9.80 -7.28
C PRO A 485 -15.87 -8.59 -7.90
N MET A 486 -15.53 -8.63 -9.20
CA MET A 486 -14.89 -7.51 -9.89
C MET A 486 -15.87 -6.36 -10.06
N ALA A 487 -17.06 -6.63 -10.55
CA ALA A 487 -18.12 -5.64 -10.72
C ALA A 487 -18.45 -4.94 -9.38
N ARG A 488 -18.54 -5.72 -8.27
CA ARG A 488 -18.73 -5.17 -6.91
C ARG A 488 -17.57 -4.27 -6.48
N SER A 489 -16.34 -4.70 -6.66
CA SER A 489 -15.15 -3.91 -6.32
C SER A 489 -15.13 -2.58 -7.06
N LEU A 490 -15.49 -2.58 -8.35
CA LEU A 490 -15.61 -1.37 -9.16
C LEU A 490 -16.76 -0.47 -8.69
N ALA A 491 -17.92 -1.05 -8.36
CA ALA A 491 -19.06 -0.32 -7.81
C ALA A 491 -18.70 0.41 -6.50
N TRP A 492 -18.02 -0.27 -5.58
CA TRP A 492 -17.51 0.35 -4.35
C TRP A 492 -16.52 1.49 -4.62
N SER A 493 -15.61 1.28 -5.56
CA SER A 493 -14.63 2.30 -5.98
C SER A 493 -15.32 3.55 -6.56
N MET A 494 -16.35 3.35 -7.41
CA MET A 494 -17.17 4.45 -7.95
C MET A 494 -17.80 5.27 -6.82
N LEU A 495 -18.53 4.64 -5.89
CA LEU A 495 -19.20 5.32 -4.78
C LEU A 495 -18.20 6.07 -3.89
N HIS A 496 -17.05 5.47 -3.57
CA HIS A 496 -16.02 6.12 -2.75
C HIS A 496 -15.40 7.34 -3.44
N ASN A 497 -15.13 7.27 -4.74
CA ASN A 497 -14.62 8.41 -5.52
C ASN A 497 -15.64 9.54 -5.60
N LEU A 498 -16.94 9.24 -5.76
CA LEU A 498 -18.00 10.25 -5.77
C LEU A 498 -18.09 11.00 -4.43
N VAL A 499 -17.91 10.31 -3.28
CA VAL A 499 -17.83 10.98 -1.97
C VAL A 499 -16.59 11.88 -1.87
N ARG A 500 -15.43 11.38 -2.29
CA ARG A 500 -14.19 12.17 -2.24
C ARG A 500 -14.24 13.42 -3.11
N ASP A 501 -14.95 13.35 -4.23
CA ASP A 501 -15.17 14.47 -5.13
C ASP A 501 -16.35 15.36 -4.70
N ALA A 502 -16.98 15.07 -3.55
CA ALA A 502 -18.16 15.76 -3.03
C ALA A 502 -19.34 15.78 -4.03
N VAL A 503 -19.47 14.76 -4.87
CA VAL A 503 -20.59 14.58 -5.81
C VAL A 503 -21.78 13.95 -5.13
N ILE A 504 -21.57 13.00 -4.22
CA ILE A 504 -22.60 12.41 -3.36
C ILE A 504 -22.30 12.65 -1.89
N ASP A 505 -23.35 12.62 -1.09
CA ASP A 505 -23.25 12.74 0.36
C ASP A 505 -22.48 11.55 0.97
N ALA A 506 -21.63 11.85 1.96
CA ALA A 506 -20.94 10.86 2.76
C ALA A 506 -21.89 9.80 3.36
N ALA A 507 -23.12 10.23 3.73
CA ALA A 507 -24.17 9.37 4.26
C ALA A 507 -24.55 8.23 3.30
N LEU A 508 -24.65 8.50 2.00
CA LEU A 508 -25.02 7.48 1.01
C LEU A 508 -24.00 6.35 0.96
N PHE A 509 -22.70 6.67 0.97
CA PHE A 509 -21.65 5.67 0.97
C PHE A 509 -21.64 4.82 2.25
N VAL A 510 -21.68 5.48 3.43
CA VAL A 510 -21.64 4.76 4.70
C VAL A 510 -22.89 3.89 4.87
N GLN A 511 -24.06 4.39 4.45
CA GLN A 511 -25.29 3.61 4.45
C GLN A 511 -25.19 2.39 3.52
N ALA A 512 -24.66 2.55 2.31
CA ALA A 512 -24.45 1.44 1.38
C ALA A 512 -23.52 0.38 1.99
N VAL A 513 -22.42 0.78 2.62
CA VAL A 513 -21.51 -0.16 3.32
C VAL A 513 -22.25 -0.87 4.46
N LEU A 514 -23.01 -0.14 5.29
CA LEU A 514 -23.76 -0.74 6.39
C LEU A 514 -24.87 -1.69 5.95
N VAL A 515 -25.37 -1.57 4.73
CA VAL A 515 -26.43 -2.46 4.21
C VAL A 515 -25.86 -3.63 3.42
N HIS A 516 -24.85 -3.38 2.58
CA HIS A 516 -24.44 -4.32 1.53
C HIS A 516 -23.06 -4.98 1.74
N ALA A 517 -22.23 -4.52 2.70
CA ALA A 517 -20.90 -5.10 2.89
C ALA A 517 -20.94 -6.52 3.50
N ASP A 518 -22.08 -6.98 4.04
CA ASP A 518 -22.21 -8.36 4.54
C ASP A 518 -22.21 -9.40 3.40
N ASP A 519 -22.64 -8.99 2.22
CA ASP A 519 -22.66 -9.83 1.02
C ASP A 519 -21.28 -9.95 0.37
N ASP A 520 -20.29 -9.18 0.85
CA ASP A 520 -18.94 -9.23 0.33
C ASP A 520 -18.17 -10.39 0.97
N THR A 521 -17.88 -11.39 0.15
CA THR A 521 -17.18 -12.62 0.59
C THR A 521 -15.66 -12.49 0.48
N GLU A 522 -15.17 -11.37 -0.10
CA GLU A 522 -13.74 -11.14 -0.31
C GLU A 522 -13.14 -10.37 0.88
N PRO A 523 -12.26 -10.99 1.71
CA PRO A 523 -11.72 -10.35 2.91
C PRO A 523 -10.94 -9.07 2.66
N SER A 524 -10.28 -8.94 1.51
CA SER A 524 -9.55 -7.71 1.15
C SER A 524 -10.52 -6.56 0.90
N THR A 525 -11.56 -6.78 0.11
CA THR A 525 -12.60 -5.80 -0.17
C THR A 525 -13.33 -5.39 1.11
N LEU A 526 -13.74 -6.36 1.94
CA LEU A 526 -14.39 -6.08 3.22
C LEU A 526 -13.51 -5.22 4.14
N THR A 527 -12.21 -5.51 4.23
CA THR A 527 -11.26 -4.72 5.02
C THR A 527 -11.21 -3.27 4.52
N VAL A 528 -11.09 -3.07 3.21
CA VAL A 528 -11.06 -1.75 2.59
C VAL A 528 -12.35 -0.98 2.88
N LEU A 529 -13.50 -1.60 2.67
CA LEU A 529 -14.82 -0.97 2.86
C LEU A 529 -15.05 -0.50 4.30
N LEU A 530 -14.75 -1.34 5.29
CA LEU A 530 -14.94 -0.97 6.69
C LEU A 530 -14.00 0.16 7.12
N ASN A 531 -12.75 0.15 6.64
CA ASN A 531 -11.80 1.24 6.88
C ASN A 531 -12.21 2.54 6.17
N GLN A 532 -12.71 2.45 4.94
CA GLN A 532 -13.23 3.60 4.20
C GLN A 532 -14.48 4.17 4.87
N ALA A 533 -15.44 3.33 5.31
CA ALA A 533 -16.61 3.77 6.02
C ALA A 533 -16.26 4.53 7.30
N LEU A 534 -15.32 4.03 8.11
CA LEU A 534 -14.84 4.72 9.29
C LEU A 534 -14.17 6.06 8.95
N ARG A 535 -13.31 6.08 7.94
CA ARG A 535 -12.63 7.31 7.50
C ARG A 535 -13.63 8.35 6.98
N VAL A 536 -14.60 7.92 6.15
CA VAL A 536 -15.67 8.79 5.63
C VAL A 536 -16.50 9.32 6.79
N THR A 537 -16.88 8.48 7.74
CA THR A 537 -17.60 8.89 8.95
C THR A 537 -16.83 9.95 9.75
N CYS A 538 -15.54 9.71 10.04
CA CYS A 538 -14.78 10.61 10.91
C CYS A 538 -14.36 11.91 10.22
N ARG A 539 -14.07 11.86 8.91
CA ARG A 539 -13.43 13.00 8.23
C ARG A 539 -14.30 13.72 7.21
N TYR A 540 -15.22 13.02 6.52
CA TYR A 540 -16.04 13.60 5.43
C TYR A 540 -17.48 13.91 5.85
N ALA A 541 -18.01 13.26 6.89
CA ALA A 541 -19.33 13.53 7.39
C ALA A 541 -19.38 14.80 8.27
N ASP A 542 -20.49 15.54 8.22
CA ASP A 542 -20.77 16.61 9.16
C ASP A 542 -20.90 16.09 10.60
N PRO A 543 -20.83 16.92 11.66
CA PRO A 543 -20.82 16.46 13.05
C PRO A 543 -22.03 15.63 13.47
N HIS A 544 -23.24 15.93 12.93
CA HIS A 544 -24.45 15.17 13.25
C HIS A 544 -24.43 13.79 12.60
N THR A 545 -24.22 13.74 11.30
CA THR A 545 -24.09 12.51 10.50
C THR A 545 -22.98 11.61 11.05
N ARG A 546 -21.85 12.21 11.44
CA ARG A 546 -20.72 11.50 12.07
C ARG A 546 -21.16 10.72 13.30
N SER A 547 -21.89 11.35 14.23
CA SER A 547 -22.33 10.67 15.46
C SER A 547 -23.26 9.52 15.16
N VAL A 548 -24.25 9.72 14.28
CA VAL A 548 -25.21 8.68 13.87
C VAL A 548 -24.51 7.47 13.24
N PHE A 549 -23.59 7.69 12.32
CA PHE A 549 -22.91 6.58 11.66
C PHE A 549 -21.86 5.91 12.54
N LEU A 550 -21.15 6.66 13.38
CA LEU A 550 -20.24 6.04 14.33
C LEU A 550 -20.99 5.14 15.32
N GLU A 551 -22.17 5.58 15.80
CA GLU A 551 -23.01 4.73 16.63
C GLU A 551 -23.38 3.42 15.92
N ARG A 552 -23.81 3.47 14.65
CA ARG A 552 -24.10 2.27 13.85
C ARG A 552 -22.89 1.37 13.64
N LEU A 553 -21.71 1.93 13.44
CA LEU A 553 -20.46 1.14 13.27
C LEU A 553 -20.07 0.38 14.55
N VAL A 554 -20.53 0.83 15.75
CA VAL A 554 -20.16 0.19 17.03
C VAL A 554 -21.34 -0.46 17.77
N ALA A 555 -22.59 -0.27 17.33
CA ALA A 555 -23.79 -0.78 17.99
C ALA A 555 -24.05 -2.28 17.72
N ASP A 556 -24.98 -2.88 18.50
CA ASP A 556 -25.55 -4.21 18.20
C ASP A 556 -26.47 -4.14 16.98
N ASP A 557 -27.61 -3.46 17.19
CA ASP A 557 -28.62 -3.24 16.18
C ASP A 557 -28.98 -1.75 16.16
N SER A 558 -29.31 -1.24 15.01
CA SER A 558 -29.78 0.12 14.81
C SER A 558 -31.05 0.13 13.97
N THR A 559 -31.91 1.11 14.19
CA THR A 559 -33.04 1.35 13.30
C THR A 559 -32.57 2.13 12.08
N GLY A 560 -32.80 1.58 10.88
CA GLY A 560 -32.43 2.21 9.60
C GLY A 560 -33.67 2.52 8.76
N PRO A 561 -33.59 3.42 7.78
CA PRO A 561 -34.64 3.58 6.78
C PRO A 561 -34.85 2.27 6.02
N SER A 562 -36.08 1.84 5.86
CA SER A 562 -36.45 0.73 4.96
C SER A 562 -37.04 1.28 3.67
N THR A 563 -36.93 0.47 2.62
CA THR A 563 -37.55 0.77 1.32
C THR A 563 -39.07 0.75 1.34
N GLU A 564 -39.66 0.25 2.43
CA GLU A 564 -41.12 0.14 2.62
C GLU A 564 -41.71 1.15 3.60
N GLY A 565 -40.92 2.12 4.12
CA GLY A 565 -41.38 3.24 4.94
C GLY A 565 -41.56 2.93 6.45
N GLU A 566 -41.35 1.69 6.90
CA GLU A 566 -41.19 1.38 8.34
C GLU A 566 -39.71 1.18 8.70
N PRO A 567 -39.26 1.65 9.89
CA PRO A 567 -37.84 1.46 10.26
C PRO A 567 -37.52 -0.03 10.40
N ALA A 568 -36.60 -0.49 9.52
CA ALA A 568 -36.07 -1.84 9.61
C ALA A 568 -34.93 -1.89 10.63
N THR A 569 -34.84 -2.98 11.40
CA THR A 569 -33.68 -3.24 12.26
C THR A 569 -32.52 -3.66 11.37
N VAL A 570 -31.47 -2.85 11.35
CA VAL A 570 -30.21 -3.17 10.65
C VAL A 570 -29.16 -3.52 11.70
N SER A 571 -28.53 -4.67 11.56
CA SER A 571 -27.43 -5.07 12.47
C SER A 571 -26.29 -4.05 12.42
N GLY A 572 -25.92 -3.53 13.57
CA GLY A 572 -24.73 -2.67 13.71
C GLY A 572 -23.44 -3.46 13.66
N GLY A 573 -22.31 -2.75 13.70
CA GLY A 573 -20.98 -3.39 13.58
C GLY A 573 -20.69 -4.44 14.64
N TRP A 574 -21.13 -4.24 15.90
CA TRP A 574 -21.01 -5.24 16.97
C TRP A 574 -21.90 -6.47 16.73
N GLY A 575 -23.14 -6.26 16.34
CA GLY A 575 -24.06 -7.35 15.99
C GLY A 575 -23.49 -8.23 14.88
N ARG A 576 -22.94 -7.62 13.83
CA ARG A 576 -22.30 -8.30 12.69
C ARG A 576 -21.04 -9.05 13.09
N LEU A 577 -20.21 -8.49 13.97
CA LEU A 577 -19.05 -9.18 14.50
C LEU A 577 -19.46 -10.44 15.26
N ARG A 578 -20.49 -10.37 16.08
CA ARG A 578 -21.01 -11.52 16.83
C ARG A 578 -21.68 -12.58 15.94
N ALA A 579 -22.30 -12.15 14.86
CA ALA A 579 -22.95 -13.03 13.89
C ALA A 579 -21.95 -13.70 12.92
N ALA A 580 -20.73 -13.17 12.79
CA ALA A 580 -19.72 -13.75 11.92
C ALA A 580 -19.36 -15.17 12.36
N ALA A 581 -19.12 -16.05 11.38
CA ALA A 581 -18.77 -17.46 11.65
C ALA A 581 -17.51 -17.54 12.52
N PRO A 582 -17.54 -18.28 13.63
CA PRO A 582 -16.40 -18.39 14.55
C PRO A 582 -15.13 -18.84 13.85
N GLY A 583 -14.03 -18.08 14.02
CA GLY A 583 -12.72 -18.37 13.42
C GLY A 583 -12.60 -18.02 11.93
N SER A 584 -13.62 -17.38 11.34
CA SER A 584 -13.57 -16.98 9.92
C SER A 584 -12.74 -15.72 9.72
N ASP A 585 -12.25 -15.53 8.49
CA ASP A 585 -11.62 -14.27 8.05
C ASP A 585 -12.52 -13.07 8.28
N ALA A 586 -13.82 -13.20 7.97
CA ALA A 586 -14.81 -12.14 8.20
C ALA A 586 -14.89 -11.75 9.69
N GLN A 587 -14.78 -12.70 10.63
CA GLN A 587 -14.75 -12.40 12.06
C GLN A 587 -13.49 -11.60 12.43
N ILE A 588 -12.32 -11.98 11.95
CA ILE A 588 -11.06 -11.28 12.21
C ILE A 588 -11.11 -9.85 11.64
N VAL A 589 -11.55 -9.71 10.39
CA VAL A 589 -11.67 -8.39 9.72
C VAL A 589 -12.63 -7.49 10.48
N ARG A 590 -13.81 -8.01 10.85
CA ARG A 590 -14.82 -7.24 11.60
C ARG A 590 -14.35 -6.88 13.01
N ALA A 591 -13.63 -7.76 13.70
CA ALA A 591 -13.10 -7.46 15.03
C ALA A 591 -12.06 -6.32 14.96
N ARG A 592 -11.15 -6.36 14.00
CA ARG A 592 -10.15 -5.30 13.79
C ARG A 592 -10.81 -3.97 13.44
N ALA A 593 -11.73 -3.96 12.50
CA ALA A 593 -12.45 -2.75 12.08
C ALA A 593 -13.32 -2.19 13.21
N TRP A 594 -14.01 -3.05 13.96
CA TRP A 594 -14.81 -2.65 15.10
C TRP A 594 -13.97 -2.01 16.20
N LEU A 595 -12.81 -2.58 16.55
CA LEU A 595 -11.90 -2.02 17.56
C LEU A 595 -11.35 -0.65 17.13
N GLU A 596 -11.08 -0.46 15.84
CA GLU A 596 -10.65 0.86 15.33
C GLU A 596 -11.80 1.89 15.43
N ALA A 597 -13.04 1.51 15.08
CA ALA A 597 -14.21 2.34 15.25
C ALA A 597 -14.50 2.62 16.73
N ALA A 598 -14.35 1.61 17.60
CA ALA A 598 -14.51 1.73 19.04
C ALA A 598 -13.57 2.81 19.62
N GLY A 599 -12.33 2.88 19.14
CA GLY A 599 -11.36 3.90 19.53
C GLY A 599 -11.80 5.35 19.19
N GLN A 600 -12.83 5.55 18.37
CA GLN A 600 -13.41 6.87 18.06
C GLN A 600 -14.67 7.20 18.88
N ALA A 601 -15.13 6.29 19.74
CA ALA A 601 -16.44 6.40 20.40
C ALA A 601 -16.54 7.53 21.45
N ARG A 602 -15.48 8.25 21.78
CA ARG A 602 -15.56 9.52 22.54
C ARG A 602 -16.47 10.55 21.85
N LEU A 603 -16.57 10.50 20.53
CA LEU A 603 -17.49 11.35 19.76
C LEU A 603 -18.99 11.05 20.05
N LEU A 604 -19.30 9.92 20.72
CA LEU A 604 -20.65 9.55 21.15
C LEU A 604 -21.01 10.03 22.58
N GLY A 605 -20.10 10.75 23.24
CA GLY A 605 -20.25 11.18 24.63
C GLY A 605 -19.98 10.07 25.66
N GLU A 606 -20.12 10.37 26.95
CA GLU A 606 -19.74 9.47 28.04
C GLU A 606 -20.47 8.14 28.04
N ALA A 607 -21.80 8.16 27.85
CA ALA A 607 -22.63 6.93 27.89
C ALA A 607 -22.30 5.99 26.72
N GLY A 608 -22.16 6.54 25.50
CA GLY A 608 -21.77 5.77 24.32
C GLY A 608 -20.35 5.20 24.47
N SER A 609 -19.38 6.01 24.93
CA SER A 609 -18.02 5.58 25.23
C SER A 609 -17.95 4.43 26.24
N ALA A 610 -18.71 4.51 27.34
CA ALA A 610 -18.71 3.49 28.37
C ALA A 610 -19.29 2.14 27.86
N GLN A 611 -20.34 2.19 27.06
CA GLN A 611 -20.93 1.00 26.45
C GLN A 611 -19.93 0.32 25.47
N VAL A 612 -19.30 1.10 24.63
CA VAL A 612 -18.30 0.59 23.66
C VAL A 612 -17.08 0.04 24.38
N ALA A 613 -16.61 0.71 25.45
CA ALA A 613 -15.51 0.21 26.27
C ALA A 613 -15.84 -1.15 26.92
N ALA A 614 -17.08 -1.35 27.41
CA ALA A 614 -17.50 -2.64 27.94
C ALA A 614 -17.39 -3.77 26.89
N ARG A 615 -17.81 -3.52 25.65
CA ARG A 615 -17.69 -4.48 24.54
C ARG A 615 -16.22 -4.76 24.14
N ALA A 616 -15.37 -3.73 24.13
CA ALA A 616 -13.94 -3.92 23.92
C ALA A 616 -13.30 -4.80 25.01
N ARG A 617 -13.80 -4.71 26.26
CA ARG A 617 -13.44 -5.63 27.35
C ARG A 617 -13.91 -7.06 27.07
N GLU A 618 -15.10 -7.28 26.55
CA GLU A 618 -15.57 -8.62 26.16
C GLU A 618 -14.60 -9.27 25.15
N ILE A 619 -14.06 -8.51 24.18
CA ILE A 619 -13.03 -9.02 23.25
C ILE A 619 -11.76 -9.35 24.03
N LEU A 620 -11.28 -8.44 24.89
CA LEU A 620 -10.02 -8.62 25.65
C LEU A 620 -10.10 -9.81 26.60
N ASP A 621 -11.30 -10.11 27.14
CA ASP A 621 -11.57 -11.26 28.03
C ASP A 621 -11.78 -12.58 27.25
N GLY A 622 -11.74 -12.55 25.91
CA GLY A 622 -11.93 -13.73 25.06
C GLY A 622 -13.37 -14.23 25.01
N ALA A 623 -14.34 -13.36 25.21
CA ALA A 623 -15.76 -13.74 25.28
C ALA A 623 -16.39 -14.04 23.90
N LEU A 624 -15.73 -13.71 22.79
CA LEU A 624 -16.23 -14.00 21.44
C LEU A 624 -15.79 -15.39 20.96
N PRO A 625 -16.72 -16.33 20.76
CA PRO A 625 -16.36 -17.68 20.30
C PRO A 625 -15.63 -17.67 18.96
N GLY A 626 -14.51 -18.40 18.86
CA GLY A 626 -13.71 -18.56 17.65
C GLY A 626 -12.76 -17.39 17.33
N LEU A 627 -12.91 -16.24 17.98
CA LEU A 627 -11.95 -15.15 17.85
C LEU A 627 -10.74 -15.47 18.73
N GLU A 628 -9.61 -15.80 18.11
CA GLU A 628 -8.37 -16.00 18.84
C GLU A 628 -7.82 -14.68 19.33
N LEU A 629 -7.52 -14.60 20.64
CA LEU A 629 -6.95 -13.42 21.26
C LEU A 629 -5.42 -13.53 21.28
N ASP A 630 -4.82 -13.37 20.11
CA ASP A 630 -3.37 -13.28 19.97
C ASP A 630 -2.82 -11.93 20.47
N ALA A 631 -1.52 -11.71 20.35
CA ALA A 631 -0.88 -10.48 20.80
C ALA A 631 -1.39 -9.24 20.04
N ASP A 632 -1.60 -9.33 18.71
CA ASP A 632 -2.10 -8.22 17.89
C ASP A 632 -3.53 -7.83 18.31
N MET A 633 -4.44 -8.80 18.40
CA MET A 633 -5.83 -8.54 18.78
C MET A 633 -5.92 -7.97 20.21
N ARG A 634 -5.09 -8.46 21.13
CA ARG A 634 -5.02 -7.96 22.50
C ARG A 634 -4.56 -6.51 22.55
N TRP A 635 -3.52 -6.16 21.78
CA TRP A 635 -3.03 -4.78 21.71
C TRP A 635 -4.02 -3.84 21.04
N ARG A 636 -4.75 -4.29 20.02
CA ARG A 636 -5.84 -3.52 19.39
C ARG A 636 -6.95 -3.20 20.38
N ALA A 637 -7.37 -4.19 21.17
CA ALA A 637 -8.39 -3.98 22.20
C ALA A 637 -7.92 -3.01 23.29
N LEU A 638 -6.67 -3.15 23.76
CA LEU A 638 -6.08 -2.24 24.73
C LEU A 638 -5.92 -0.81 24.18
N THR A 639 -5.54 -0.67 22.92
CA THR A 639 -5.44 0.65 22.25
C THR A 639 -6.80 1.32 22.11
N ALA A 640 -7.85 0.57 21.75
CA ALA A 640 -9.22 1.10 21.72
C ALA A 640 -9.66 1.57 23.10
N LEU A 641 -9.41 0.77 24.16
CA LEU A 641 -9.70 1.13 25.54
C LEU A 641 -8.90 2.35 26.01
N ALA A 642 -7.63 2.45 25.61
CA ALA A 642 -6.78 3.61 25.93
C ALA A 642 -7.33 4.91 25.30
N ARG A 643 -7.77 4.86 24.05
CA ARG A 643 -8.41 5.99 23.38
C ARG A 643 -9.71 6.45 24.07
N LEU A 644 -10.38 5.56 24.81
CA LEU A 644 -11.61 5.83 25.57
C LEU A 644 -11.35 6.18 27.04
N ASP A 645 -10.10 6.22 27.51
CA ASP A 645 -9.73 6.36 28.92
C ASP A 645 -10.27 5.23 29.81
N ALA A 646 -10.40 4.02 29.25
CA ALA A 646 -10.99 2.86 29.90
C ALA A 646 -9.98 1.75 30.26
N VAL A 647 -8.69 2.07 30.25
CA VAL A 647 -7.58 1.18 30.68
C VAL A 647 -6.56 1.97 31.50
N SER A 648 -5.96 1.35 32.49
CA SER A 648 -4.96 1.99 33.32
C SER A 648 -3.54 1.82 32.74
N ALA A 649 -2.63 2.76 33.04
CA ALA A 649 -1.22 2.65 32.69
C ALA A 649 -0.58 1.36 33.25
N ASN A 650 -1.02 0.89 34.44
CA ASN A 650 -0.53 -0.36 35.03
C ASN A 650 -0.93 -1.58 34.22
N GLU A 651 -2.10 -1.58 33.62
CA GLU A 651 -2.62 -2.65 32.78
C GLU A 651 -1.88 -2.72 31.42
N LEU A 652 -1.61 -1.56 30.82
CA LEU A 652 -0.77 -1.46 29.62
C LEU A 652 0.66 -1.96 29.91
N GLU A 653 1.24 -1.57 31.03
CA GLU A 653 2.57 -2.01 31.43
C GLU A 653 2.61 -3.52 31.77
N ALA A 654 1.52 -4.08 32.32
CA ALA A 654 1.43 -5.52 32.56
C ALA A 654 1.43 -6.29 31.22
N GLN A 655 0.71 -5.80 30.20
CA GLN A 655 0.72 -6.40 28.87
C GLN A 655 2.10 -6.25 28.20
N ARG A 656 2.77 -5.09 28.33
CA ARG A 656 4.13 -4.92 27.82
C ARG A 656 5.13 -5.93 28.40
N LYS A 657 4.98 -6.27 29.66
CA LYS A 657 5.80 -7.30 30.31
C LYS A 657 5.46 -8.72 29.84
N ALA A 658 4.21 -8.96 29.49
CA ALA A 658 3.76 -10.24 28.94
C ALA A 658 4.18 -10.40 27.47
N ASP A 659 4.33 -9.29 26.72
CA ASP A 659 4.80 -9.23 25.35
C ASP A 659 6.06 -8.34 25.26
N PRO A 660 7.25 -8.86 25.63
CA PRO A 660 8.49 -8.08 25.64
C PRO A 660 9.13 -7.94 24.26
N THR A 661 8.43 -8.33 23.19
CA THR A 661 8.91 -8.24 21.81
C THR A 661 9.03 -6.79 21.34
N ALA A 662 9.77 -6.56 20.24
CA ALA A 662 9.87 -5.23 19.61
C ALA A 662 8.48 -4.69 19.27
N SER A 663 7.63 -5.50 18.65
CA SER A 663 6.25 -5.15 18.32
C SER A 663 5.41 -4.85 19.57
N GLY A 664 5.55 -5.64 20.65
CA GLY A 664 4.89 -5.36 21.93
C GLY A 664 5.31 -4.02 22.55
N ILE A 665 6.57 -3.62 22.41
CA ILE A 665 7.08 -2.30 22.83
C ILE A 665 6.43 -1.20 21.98
N THR A 666 6.38 -1.37 20.67
CA THR A 666 5.79 -0.41 19.73
C THR A 666 4.29 -0.24 20.00
N HIS A 667 3.54 -1.35 20.16
CA HIS A 667 2.12 -1.31 20.52
C HIS A 667 1.86 -0.66 21.87
N HIS A 668 2.72 -0.91 22.86
CA HIS A 668 2.63 -0.23 24.15
C HIS A 668 2.81 1.28 24.02
N LEU A 669 3.78 1.74 23.21
CA LEU A 669 3.97 3.17 22.95
C LEU A 669 2.71 3.76 22.30
N GLN A 670 2.12 3.10 21.30
CA GLN A 670 0.88 3.54 20.66
C GLN A 670 -0.28 3.60 21.66
N ALA A 671 -0.51 2.54 22.42
CA ALA A 671 -1.62 2.49 23.39
C ALA A 671 -1.47 3.54 24.48
N SER A 672 -0.28 3.66 25.08
CA SER A 672 -0.03 4.61 26.17
C SER A 672 -0.14 6.07 25.71
N SER A 673 0.33 6.41 24.49
CA SER A 673 0.22 7.76 23.91
C SER A 673 -1.19 8.09 23.40
N SER A 674 -2.05 7.06 23.27
CA SER A 674 -3.44 7.22 22.83
C SER A 674 -4.39 7.73 23.91
N MET A 675 -4.00 7.73 25.19
CA MET A 675 -4.90 8.19 26.27
C MET A 675 -5.26 9.68 26.11
N PRO A 676 -6.54 10.07 26.36
CA PRO A 676 -7.06 11.41 26.06
C PRO A 676 -6.75 12.45 27.15
N HIS A 677 -5.51 12.59 27.51
CA HIS A 677 -5.06 13.54 28.53
C HIS A 677 -4.23 14.65 27.90
N GLN A 678 -4.59 15.92 28.15
CA GLN A 678 -3.94 17.09 27.55
C GLN A 678 -2.42 17.12 27.83
N ASP A 679 -2.02 16.85 29.09
CA ASP A 679 -0.61 16.87 29.48
C ASP A 679 0.18 15.76 28.76
N LEU A 680 -0.42 14.58 28.59
CA LEU A 680 0.19 13.48 27.85
C LEU A 680 0.36 13.83 26.37
N LYS A 681 -0.67 14.44 25.73
CA LYS A 681 -0.55 14.88 24.32
C LYS A 681 0.58 15.91 24.17
N ALA A 682 0.72 16.82 25.17
CA ALA A 682 1.83 17.77 25.16
C ALA A 682 3.19 17.07 25.31
N GLU A 683 3.33 16.11 26.23
CA GLU A 683 4.54 15.31 26.41
C GLU A 683 4.92 14.54 25.14
N VAL A 684 3.95 13.86 24.52
CA VAL A 684 4.16 13.10 23.25
C VAL A 684 4.60 14.04 22.13
N PHE A 685 3.96 15.19 21.99
CA PHE A 685 4.33 16.18 20.98
C PHE A 685 5.77 16.69 21.19
N GLU A 686 6.17 17.04 22.42
CA GLU A 686 7.54 17.44 22.75
C GLU A 686 8.55 16.33 22.44
N ARG A 687 8.22 15.09 22.78
CA ARG A 687 9.07 13.93 22.52
C ARG A 687 9.27 13.71 21.03
N LEU A 688 8.23 13.79 20.22
CA LEU A 688 8.32 13.68 18.76
C LEU A 688 9.21 14.76 18.13
N LEU A 689 9.18 15.98 18.68
CA LEU A 689 10.02 17.08 18.19
C LEU A 689 11.50 16.93 18.62
N SER A 690 11.77 16.49 19.84
CA SER A 690 13.09 16.62 20.48
C SER A 690 13.89 15.31 20.56
N ASP A 691 13.24 14.14 20.70
CA ASP A 691 13.92 12.86 20.90
C ASP A 691 14.47 12.33 19.56
N THR A 692 15.81 12.35 19.42
CA THR A 692 16.51 11.89 18.23
C THR A 692 16.85 10.39 18.25
N THR A 693 16.50 9.70 19.32
CA THR A 693 16.79 8.27 19.51
C THR A 693 15.66 7.35 19.07
N LEU A 694 14.47 7.94 18.80
CA LEU A 694 13.32 7.19 18.33
C LEU A 694 13.60 6.56 16.96
N SER A 695 13.24 5.28 16.82
CA SER A 695 13.20 4.63 15.51
C SER A 695 11.98 5.08 14.70
N ASN A 696 11.95 4.72 13.41
CA ASN A 696 10.79 4.93 12.54
C ASN A 696 9.51 4.36 13.17
N ASP A 697 9.52 3.09 13.63
CA ASP A 697 8.34 2.43 14.22
C ASP A 697 7.88 3.11 15.52
N HIS A 698 8.82 3.58 16.34
CA HIS A 698 8.48 4.32 17.56
C HIS A 698 7.83 5.68 17.24
N ILE A 699 8.27 6.36 16.18
CA ILE A 699 7.65 7.61 15.73
C ILE A 699 6.24 7.34 15.21
N ASP A 700 6.04 6.32 14.37
CA ASP A 700 4.73 5.96 13.86
C ASP A 700 3.75 5.61 14.97
N ALA A 701 4.20 4.86 15.99
CA ALA A 701 3.40 4.52 17.17
C ALA A 701 2.98 5.77 17.97
N LEU A 702 3.91 6.67 18.25
CA LEU A 702 3.64 7.91 18.99
C LEU A 702 2.72 8.85 18.20
N VAL A 703 2.93 8.98 16.89
CA VAL A 703 2.07 9.75 15.98
C VAL A 703 0.65 9.18 15.96
N ALA A 704 0.50 7.86 15.80
CA ALA A 704 -0.80 7.20 15.81
C ALA A 704 -1.55 7.37 17.16
N GLY A 705 -0.82 7.43 18.25
CA GLY A 705 -1.38 7.73 19.56
C GLY A 705 -1.72 9.22 19.75
N PHE A 706 -0.94 10.13 19.18
CA PHE A 706 -1.19 11.58 19.23
C PHE A 706 -2.37 11.99 18.34
N ALA A 707 -2.38 11.57 17.08
CA ALA A 707 -3.28 12.05 16.02
C ALA A 707 -4.60 11.27 15.94
N VAL A 708 -5.20 10.90 17.06
CA VAL A 708 -6.50 10.24 17.12
C VAL A 708 -7.60 11.22 16.71
N ASP A 709 -8.42 10.90 15.69
CA ASP A 709 -9.45 11.79 15.15
C ASP A 709 -10.45 12.27 16.25
N ALA A 710 -10.86 11.38 17.15
CA ALA A 710 -11.73 11.70 18.27
C ALA A 710 -11.08 12.60 19.36
N HIS A 711 -9.77 12.83 19.28
CA HIS A 711 -9.03 13.67 20.24
C HIS A 711 -8.65 15.04 19.65
N ARG A 712 -9.28 15.45 18.53
CA ARG A 712 -8.94 16.71 17.86
C ARG A 712 -8.98 17.91 18.80
N GLU A 713 -9.94 17.97 19.72
CA GLU A 713 -10.05 19.04 20.72
C GLU A 713 -8.79 19.18 21.60
N LEU A 714 -8.12 18.06 21.91
CA LEU A 714 -6.88 18.02 22.70
C LEU A 714 -5.65 18.38 21.87
N THR A 715 -5.69 18.19 20.55
CA THR A 715 -4.53 18.39 19.66
C THR A 715 -4.60 19.67 18.84
N ALA A 716 -5.76 20.33 18.76
CA ALA A 716 -5.98 21.55 17.98
C ALA A 716 -4.97 22.67 18.31
N SER A 717 -4.67 22.87 19.56
CA SER A 717 -3.76 23.92 20.02
C SER A 717 -2.29 23.76 19.56
N PHE A 718 -1.92 22.57 19.06
CA PHE A 718 -0.56 22.30 18.57
C PHE A 718 -0.35 22.69 17.11
N THR A 719 -1.41 22.92 16.31
CA THR A 719 -1.29 23.27 14.88
C THR A 719 -0.38 24.48 14.64
N PRO A 720 -0.51 25.63 15.37
CA PRO A 720 0.39 26.76 15.13
C PRO A 720 1.86 26.47 15.46
N ARG A 721 2.11 25.58 16.43
CA ARG A 721 3.47 25.21 16.79
C ARG A 721 4.05 24.22 15.77
N TYR A 722 3.26 23.25 15.32
CA TYR A 722 3.62 22.34 14.24
C TYR A 722 4.11 23.12 13.00
N LEU A 723 3.35 24.12 12.55
CA LEU A 723 3.70 24.94 11.39
C LEU A 723 5.00 25.76 11.60
N ARG A 724 5.32 26.15 12.83
CA ARG A 724 6.60 26.83 13.11
C ARG A 724 7.80 25.88 13.08
N GLU A 725 7.62 24.63 13.45
CA GLU A 725 8.70 23.65 13.67
C GLU A 725 9.03 22.81 12.42
N ILE A 726 8.09 22.63 11.47
CA ILE A 726 8.24 21.64 10.39
C ILE A 726 9.45 21.89 9.49
N GLN A 727 9.82 23.15 9.23
CA GLN A 727 11.01 23.49 8.44
C GLN A 727 12.30 23.13 9.18
N GLY A 728 12.33 23.38 10.49
CA GLY A 728 13.45 22.99 11.37
C GLY A 728 13.59 21.47 11.48
N LEU A 729 12.46 20.76 11.61
CA LEU A 729 12.43 19.30 11.61
C LEU A 729 12.97 18.72 10.29
N TRP A 730 12.55 19.29 9.16
CA TRP A 730 13.01 18.87 7.84
C TRP A 730 14.53 19.03 7.68
N ALA A 731 15.07 20.15 8.14
CA ALA A 731 16.51 20.43 8.06
C ALA A 731 17.36 19.64 9.06
N GLY A 732 16.80 19.28 10.22
CA GLY A 732 17.53 18.68 11.35
C GLY A 732 17.42 17.17 11.50
N ARG A 733 16.52 16.52 10.77
CA ARG A 733 16.26 15.06 10.83
C ARG A 733 16.61 14.39 9.51
N GLY A 734 16.84 13.08 9.55
CA GLY A 734 16.85 12.28 8.32
C GLY A 734 15.52 12.37 7.60
N GLN A 735 15.53 12.37 6.27
CA GLN A 735 14.36 12.62 5.44
C GLN A 735 13.18 11.69 5.78
N GLU A 736 13.45 10.42 6.05
CA GLU A 736 12.45 9.43 6.43
C GLU A 736 11.70 9.81 7.72
N ILE A 737 12.47 10.16 8.75
CA ILE A 737 11.93 10.62 10.03
C ILE A 737 11.19 11.96 9.88
N ALA A 738 11.75 12.89 9.10
CA ALA A 738 11.12 14.19 8.84
C ALA A 738 9.77 14.03 8.13
N THR A 739 9.69 13.14 7.13
CA THR A 739 8.44 12.83 6.42
C THR A 739 7.35 12.31 7.36
N ARG A 740 7.68 11.35 8.24
CA ARG A 740 6.74 10.82 9.25
C ARG A 740 6.22 11.91 10.17
N LEU A 741 7.10 12.79 10.65
CA LEU A 741 6.71 13.89 11.53
C LEU A 741 5.85 14.94 10.82
N VAL A 742 6.21 15.33 9.59
CA VAL A 742 5.46 16.32 8.80
C VAL A 742 4.06 15.82 8.48
N VAL A 743 3.93 14.59 7.99
CA VAL A 743 2.63 14.00 7.63
C VAL A 743 1.83 13.61 8.88
N GLY A 744 2.47 13.01 9.86
CA GLY A 744 1.80 12.46 11.04
C GLY A 744 1.30 13.51 12.03
N LEU A 745 1.96 14.66 12.13
CA LEU A 745 1.52 15.76 12.99
C LEU A 745 0.61 16.76 12.26
N PHE A 746 0.36 16.58 10.97
CA PHE A 746 -0.57 17.41 10.21
C PHE A 746 -2.00 17.31 10.79
N PRO A 747 -2.77 18.44 10.87
CA PRO A 747 -4.12 18.44 11.42
C PRO A 747 -5.16 17.84 10.43
N ALA A 748 -5.07 16.53 10.16
CA ALA A 748 -5.88 15.84 9.13
C ALA A 748 -7.40 15.90 9.38
N CYS A 749 -7.82 16.02 10.66
CA CYS A 749 -9.22 16.22 11.07
C CYS A 749 -9.55 17.67 11.41
N GLY A 750 -8.74 18.62 10.91
CA GLY A 750 -8.88 20.05 11.14
C GLY A 750 -10.17 20.66 10.57
N ASP A 751 -10.30 21.95 10.80
CA ASP A 751 -11.37 22.79 10.29
C ASP A 751 -10.83 23.84 9.27
N GLU A 752 -11.69 24.82 8.91
CA GLU A 752 -11.31 25.90 7.99
C GLU A 752 -10.16 26.76 8.54
N VAL A 753 -10.05 26.91 9.87
CA VAL A 753 -8.98 27.69 10.50
C VAL A 753 -7.64 26.99 10.34
N ASP A 754 -7.63 25.67 10.54
CA ASP A 754 -6.42 24.87 10.32
C ASP A 754 -5.98 24.90 8.85
N ALA A 755 -6.92 24.71 7.92
CA ALA A 755 -6.63 24.75 6.49
C ALA A 755 -6.07 26.12 6.07
N GLN A 756 -6.67 27.23 6.54
CA GLN A 756 -6.18 28.58 6.27
C GLN A 756 -4.78 28.81 6.84
N ALA A 757 -4.52 28.34 8.05
CA ALA A 757 -3.18 28.46 8.67
C ALA A 757 -2.10 27.72 7.85
N VAL A 758 -2.43 26.56 7.26
CA VAL A 758 -1.52 25.82 6.37
C VAL A 758 -1.30 26.57 5.06
N GLU A 759 -2.35 27.15 4.47
CA GLU A 759 -2.25 27.97 3.27
C GLU A 759 -1.38 29.21 3.50
N ASP A 760 -1.56 29.91 4.64
CA ASP A 760 -0.75 31.04 5.04
C ASP A 760 0.73 30.64 5.22
N TRP A 761 0.99 29.47 5.79
CA TRP A 761 2.34 28.94 5.90
C TRP A 761 2.96 28.71 4.52
N LEU A 762 2.24 28.07 3.60
CA LEU A 762 2.70 27.81 2.21
C LEU A 762 2.98 29.13 1.47
N ALA A 763 2.15 30.16 1.68
CA ALA A 763 2.30 31.47 1.06
C ALA A 763 3.50 32.26 1.62
N THR A 764 3.76 32.12 2.92
CA THR A 764 4.85 32.84 3.60
C THR A 764 6.21 32.12 3.53
N HIS A 765 6.23 30.87 3.10
CA HIS A 765 7.45 30.04 2.95
C HIS A 765 7.62 29.51 1.50
N PRO A 766 7.68 30.41 0.49
CA PRO A 766 7.84 30.00 -0.92
C PRO A 766 9.16 29.28 -1.17
N ASP A 767 10.20 29.60 -0.38
CA ASP A 767 11.56 29.05 -0.50
C ASP A 767 11.80 27.80 0.37
N ALA A 768 10.76 27.26 1.04
CA ALA A 768 10.90 26.00 1.76
C ALA A 768 11.18 24.85 0.78
N PRO A 769 11.89 23.78 1.19
CA PRO A 769 12.25 22.65 0.34
C PRO A 769 11.04 22.11 -0.42
N THR A 770 11.20 21.87 -1.72
CA THR A 770 10.11 21.41 -2.60
C THR A 770 9.44 20.15 -2.07
N ALA A 771 10.23 19.21 -1.56
CA ALA A 771 9.75 17.99 -0.97
C ALA A 771 8.86 18.23 0.27
N LEU A 772 9.28 19.11 1.17
CA LEU A 772 8.48 19.49 2.34
C LEU A 772 7.15 20.15 1.90
N ARG A 773 7.22 21.10 0.97
CA ARG A 773 6.01 21.76 0.45
C ARG A 773 5.03 20.78 -0.19
N ARG A 774 5.56 19.79 -0.96
CA ARG A 774 4.73 18.75 -1.59
C ARG A 774 3.98 17.91 -0.57
N LEU A 775 4.62 17.49 0.54
CA LEU A 775 3.96 16.76 1.64
C LEU A 775 2.85 17.57 2.29
N VAL A 776 3.11 18.86 2.56
CA VAL A 776 2.11 19.77 3.15
C VAL A 776 0.93 19.99 2.18
N LEU A 777 1.20 20.15 0.88
CA LEU A 777 0.16 20.31 -0.16
C LEU A 777 -0.70 19.04 -0.28
N LYS A 778 -0.11 17.84 -0.25
CA LYS A 778 -0.86 16.58 -0.25
C LYS A 778 -1.84 16.50 0.93
N SER A 779 -1.35 16.79 2.12
CA SER A 779 -2.16 16.76 3.34
C SER A 779 -3.24 17.84 3.36
N LEU A 780 -2.94 19.03 2.81
CA LEU A 780 -3.91 20.11 2.68
C LEU A 780 -5.03 19.78 1.67
N ASP A 781 -4.69 19.16 0.53
CA ASP A 781 -5.71 18.74 -0.44
C ASP A 781 -6.72 17.76 0.18
N ASP A 782 -6.23 16.76 0.94
CA ASP A 782 -7.10 15.81 1.65
C ASP A 782 -8.00 16.51 2.68
N LEU A 783 -7.47 17.48 3.43
CA LEU A 783 -8.26 18.27 4.37
C LEU A 783 -9.31 19.13 3.63
N ARG A 784 -8.94 19.81 2.54
CA ARG A 784 -9.88 20.63 1.75
C ARG A 784 -11.00 19.79 1.11
N ARG A 785 -10.70 18.58 0.62
CA ARG A 785 -11.71 17.63 0.12
C ARG A 785 -12.68 17.24 1.23
N ALA A 786 -12.16 16.87 2.39
CA ALA A 786 -12.98 16.52 3.55
C ALA A 786 -13.90 17.68 3.99
N LEU A 787 -13.37 18.91 4.04
CA LEU A 787 -14.15 20.11 4.37
C LEU A 787 -15.23 20.41 3.32
N THR A 788 -14.95 20.17 2.03
CA THR A 788 -15.93 20.33 0.96
C THR A 788 -17.05 19.31 1.08
N ALA A 789 -16.74 18.03 1.30
CA ALA A 789 -17.72 16.98 1.48
C ALA A 789 -18.63 17.21 2.71
N ARG A 790 -18.06 17.69 3.84
CA ARG A 790 -18.85 18.07 5.04
C ARG A 790 -19.91 19.14 4.75
N ARG A 791 -19.68 20.03 3.80
CA ARG A 791 -20.65 21.07 3.41
C ARG A 791 -21.74 20.56 2.48
N THR A 792 -21.42 19.58 1.63
CA THR A 792 -22.38 18.97 0.71
C THR A 792 -23.46 18.21 1.45
N GLY A 793 -23.12 17.46 2.51
CA GLY A 793 -24.06 16.71 3.35
C GLY A 793 -25.04 17.57 4.16
N SER A 794 -24.76 18.83 4.37
CA SER A 794 -25.64 19.75 5.13
C SER A 794 -26.88 20.22 4.36
N VAL A 795 -27.01 19.88 3.09
CA VAL A 795 -28.06 20.41 2.18
C VAL A 795 -29.18 19.43 1.89
N VAL A 796 -29.01 18.13 2.21
CA VAL A 796 -29.98 17.07 1.87
C VAL A 796 -30.23 16.15 3.08
N LEU A 797 -31.10 16.57 3.96
CA LEU A 797 -31.86 15.70 4.86
C LEU A 797 -33.30 16.18 4.94
#